data_b655659cb4e32ec730c6b29249144a43
#
_entry.id   b655659cb4e32ec730c6b29249144a43
#
_cell.length_a   1.000
_cell.length_b   1.000
_cell.length_c   1.000
_cell.angle_alpha   90.00
_cell.angle_beta   90.00
_cell.angle_gamma   90.00
#
_symmetry.space_group_name_H-M   'P 1'
#
loop_
_entity.id
_entity.type
_entity.pdbx_description
1 polymer ?
#
loop_
_entity_poly.entity_id
_entity_poly.type
_entity_poly.pdbx_seq_one_letter_code
_entity_poly.pdbx_strand_id
1 'polypeptide(L)'
;MTADALTEALVRPVHTALPGRARLHVAGLHRSPRLKSTLEGGLPVLSGVHRVAASTTTGNVLIHYDPATPLPRIAQRIGALIRGEIAPPEDSLSEADGTPHWHARTALAVAADFCSSPTQGLTAQAARQALADAGENILPSPATRSGAAILLAQVNNFPVAVLGVAAALSLLTGGLVECVVILGVVALNAGIGYTVESRSERTIKTLASAPEQAAPVIRGGRPLEVPVRTVVAGDLLLLQRGMIVPADARIVAADDLTISEAMLTGESLPVAKGAASLSRRAVPLAERTNMVYRGTAVTGGSGTAIAVATGPATEIGRIQRLLAGATTPETPMQRQLSEVGRQLVWLGLAACAAVFGVGVLRGFGWLAVFRSAVSLAVAAIPEALPTVATTTLALGIEDMRRRNVLARRLDAVETLASVGVFCFDKTGTLTLNRMSVAELASDERRLAAGPDGSLTEPDGRTVDPRADAGLARLLQIGVLCSETAIAPGEDGRPTLNGTATENALVQLAFDAGLDAAALRRENPRLSIRHRSEAYRFMVTRHRRAGGGVLVAVKGSPEDVLRLCSRRLCNGTVRALADADREAIRRANLDMADGALRVLGFAFREFDAADAAGDDALTWVGLAGLADPVRPGTRGLMRTLRGAGIHPLVLTGDQVPTARAVARQLGLFDGQDIEVLDAADLARMGPRELAAAAQRVHVFARVSPAEKLQIIRGLQASGLVVAMTGDGINDSPAVKAADVGIAMGWSGAEAAREVADVVLQTDDLMAIAVAIERGRATYTNVRKAVRYLLGTNLSEIAVVLAATSAGFSDPLTPIQLLWINLISDVLPGLGLAFEPPEPGLLHQPPQPGAQGILRGDDLRSLGVQGGVIAAGALAACGYGVLRYGVSPEARTMTFGSLVIAQLLHALTCRSSTQAGPGTAPNRQLGWALGVSFAAQIAALLVPGLRNLLGAAPLGPLDCAVMLGTGVLPYLVNEALKPGPTGQPHKSAPPLPCVGSMATGFRP
;
A
#
# COMPACT_ATOMS: atom_id res chain seq x y z
N MET A 1 -25.42 -54.45 9.87
CA MET A 1 -24.64 -53.33 10.47
C MET A 1 -25.63 -52.43 11.19
N THR A 2 -25.47 -52.26 12.48
CA THR A 2 -26.35 -51.39 13.28
C THR A 2 -26.08 -49.93 12.91
N ALA A 3 -27.06 -49.05 13.08
CA ALA A 3 -26.92 -47.59 12.76
C ALA A 3 -25.70 -46.91 13.44
N ASP A 4 -25.28 -47.42 14.59
CA ASP A 4 -24.12 -46.96 15.32
C ASP A 4 -22.79 -47.31 14.63
N ALA A 5 -22.64 -48.49 14.05
CA ALA A 5 -21.45 -48.91 13.32
C ALA A 5 -21.25 -48.14 12.00
N LEU A 6 -22.36 -47.71 11.36
CA LEU A 6 -22.34 -46.85 10.17
C LEU A 6 -21.99 -45.40 10.50
N THR A 7 -22.38 -44.92 11.68
CA THR A 7 -22.04 -43.53 12.12
C THR A 7 -20.56 -43.41 12.50
N GLU A 8 -19.97 -44.46 13.12
CA GLU A 8 -18.52 -44.50 13.41
C GLU A 8 -17.64 -44.53 12.15
N ALA A 9 -18.14 -45.10 11.05
CA ALA A 9 -17.42 -45.09 9.77
C ALA A 9 -17.46 -43.73 9.07
N LEU A 10 -18.48 -42.92 9.30
CA LEU A 10 -18.72 -41.62 8.65
C LEU A 10 -18.15 -40.46 9.44
N VAL A 11 -18.06 -40.55 10.78
CA VAL A 11 -17.64 -39.44 11.66
C VAL A 11 -16.59 -39.95 12.64
N ARG A 12 -15.37 -39.38 12.55
CA ARG A 12 -14.27 -39.75 13.44
C ARG A 12 -13.85 -38.57 14.30
N PRO A 13 -13.64 -38.74 15.63
CA PRO A 13 -13.15 -37.71 16.49
C PRO A 13 -11.69 -37.39 16.14
N VAL A 14 -11.36 -36.08 15.95
CA VAL A 14 -10.00 -35.57 15.74
C VAL A 14 -9.46 -34.94 17.01
N HIS A 15 -10.28 -34.14 17.69
CA HIS A 15 -9.94 -33.51 18.96
C HIS A 15 -11.22 -33.22 19.76
N THR A 16 -11.35 -33.86 20.92
CA THR A 16 -12.52 -33.75 21.80
C THR A 16 -12.16 -33.57 23.28
N ALA A 17 -10.90 -33.22 23.55
CA ALA A 17 -10.36 -33.07 24.91
C ALA A 17 -10.88 -31.84 25.67
N LEU A 18 -11.44 -30.84 24.97
CA LEU A 18 -11.97 -29.64 25.59
C LEU A 18 -13.49 -29.73 25.71
N PRO A 19 -14.07 -29.66 26.91
CA PRO A 19 -15.51 -29.59 27.10
C PRO A 19 -16.13 -28.44 26.33
N GLY A 20 -17.24 -28.70 25.61
CA GLY A 20 -17.92 -27.66 24.80
C GLY A 20 -17.31 -27.39 23.43
N ARG A 21 -16.21 -28.05 23.04
CA ARG A 21 -15.58 -27.90 21.73
C ARG A 21 -15.11 -29.25 21.19
N ALA A 22 -15.61 -29.63 20.02
CA ALA A 22 -15.19 -30.85 19.32
C ALA A 22 -14.75 -30.55 17.89
N ARG A 23 -13.71 -31.27 17.45
CA ARG A 23 -13.33 -31.35 16.04
C ARG A 23 -13.51 -32.77 15.56
N LEU A 24 -14.36 -32.93 14.57
CA LEU A 24 -14.73 -34.24 14.02
C LEU A 24 -14.33 -34.28 12.54
N HIS A 25 -13.75 -35.39 12.10
CA HIS A 25 -13.57 -35.66 10.68
C HIS A 25 -14.80 -36.30 10.10
N VAL A 26 -15.29 -35.78 8.98
CA VAL A 26 -16.54 -36.23 8.32
C VAL A 26 -16.20 -36.76 6.94
N ALA A 27 -16.49 -38.05 6.70
CA ALA A 27 -16.24 -38.68 5.41
C ALA A 27 -17.10 -38.03 4.31
N GLY A 28 -16.48 -37.79 3.16
CA GLY A 28 -17.13 -37.11 2.03
C GLY A 28 -17.20 -35.58 2.10
N LEU A 29 -16.76 -34.96 3.20
CA LEU A 29 -16.75 -33.50 3.32
C LEU A 29 -15.59 -32.85 2.51
N HIS A 30 -14.49 -33.59 2.31
CA HIS A 30 -13.36 -33.09 1.51
C HIS A 30 -13.82 -32.78 0.08
N ARG A 31 -13.56 -31.54 -0.39
CA ARG A 31 -13.98 -31.01 -1.70
C ARG A 31 -15.49 -31.03 -1.98
N SER A 32 -16.36 -31.11 -0.95
CA SER A 32 -17.80 -31.09 -1.09
C SER A 32 -18.45 -29.83 -0.48
N PRO A 33 -18.65 -28.76 -1.27
CA PRO A 33 -19.34 -27.55 -0.79
C PRO A 33 -20.77 -27.79 -0.37
N ARG A 34 -21.45 -28.73 -1.05
CA ARG A 34 -22.84 -29.11 -0.73
C ARG A 34 -22.96 -29.75 0.66
N LEU A 35 -22.04 -30.65 1.01
CA LEU A 35 -22.04 -31.27 2.32
C LEU A 35 -21.65 -30.29 3.42
N LYS A 36 -20.75 -29.33 3.11
CA LYS A 36 -20.41 -28.23 4.02
C LYS A 36 -21.65 -27.43 4.40
N SER A 37 -22.41 -26.95 3.41
CA SER A 37 -23.63 -26.14 3.67
C SER A 37 -24.70 -26.94 4.43
N THR A 38 -24.86 -28.23 4.11
CA THR A 38 -25.78 -29.11 4.82
C THR A 38 -25.44 -29.28 6.30
N LEU A 39 -24.14 -29.42 6.62
CA LEU A 39 -23.68 -29.58 8.01
C LEU A 39 -23.75 -28.28 8.79
N GLU A 40 -23.31 -27.16 8.19
CA GLU A 40 -23.34 -25.83 8.82
C GLU A 40 -24.79 -25.34 9.05
N GLY A 41 -25.73 -25.68 8.17
CA GLY A 41 -27.15 -25.36 8.34
C GLY A 41 -27.92 -26.31 9.22
N GLY A 42 -27.62 -27.64 9.19
CA GLY A 42 -28.41 -28.68 9.86
C GLY A 42 -27.98 -29.00 11.29
N LEU A 43 -26.71 -28.70 11.67
CA LEU A 43 -26.23 -29.01 13.04
C LEU A 43 -26.65 -27.97 14.09
N PRO A 44 -26.72 -26.66 13.82
CA PRO A 44 -27.17 -25.67 14.81
C PRO A 44 -28.62 -25.85 15.27
N VAL A 45 -29.42 -26.59 14.52
CA VAL A 45 -30.81 -26.96 14.90
C VAL A 45 -30.85 -27.91 16.10
N LEU A 46 -29.77 -28.62 16.41
CA LEU A 46 -29.66 -29.44 17.59
C LEU A 46 -29.49 -28.54 18.82
N SER A 47 -30.43 -28.66 19.77
CA SER A 47 -30.37 -27.94 21.04
C SER A 47 -29.05 -28.20 21.75
N GLY A 48 -28.34 -27.12 22.12
CA GLY A 48 -27.01 -27.19 22.73
C GLY A 48 -25.85 -27.12 21.76
N VAL A 49 -26.03 -26.92 20.44
CA VAL A 49 -25.00 -26.63 19.45
C VAL A 49 -25.04 -25.12 19.12
N HIS A 50 -23.94 -24.40 19.40
CA HIS A 50 -23.90 -22.94 19.26
C HIS A 50 -23.26 -22.47 17.97
N ARG A 51 -22.22 -23.15 17.52
CA ARG A 51 -21.48 -22.77 16.33
C ARG A 51 -20.87 -23.98 15.63
N VAL A 52 -20.98 -23.99 14.31
CA VAL A 52 -20.44 -25.05 13.46
C VAL A 52 -19.60 -24.40 12.35
N ALA A 53 -18.41 -24.90 12.11
CA ALA A 53 -17.57 -24.51 10.99
C ALA A 53 -17.00 -25.76 10.30
N ALA A 54 -17.43 -26.01 9.07
CA ALA A 54 -16.99 -27.16 8.27
C ALA A 54 -15.95 -26.72 7.23
N SER A 55 -14.85 -27.48 7.11
CA SER A 55 -13.77 -27.20 6.17
C SER A 55 -13.71 -28.25 5.07
N THR A 56 -13.97 -27.84 3.84
CA THR A 56 -13.86 -28.71 2.65
C THR A 56 -12.40 -29.03 2.30
N THR A 57 -11.44 -28.25 2.81
CA THR A 57 -10.00 -28.48 2.58
C THR A 57 -9.46 -29.62 3.46
N THR A 58 -9.91 -29.70 4.71
CA THR A 58 -9.41 -30.67 5.69
C THR A 58 -10.36 -31.83 5.93
N GLY A 59 -11.61 -31.73 5.49
CA GLY A 59 -12.68 -32.73 5.80
C GLY A 59 -13.14 -32.69 7.25
N ASN A 60 -12.78 -31.64 8.02
CA ASN A 60 -13.10 -31.56 9.44
C ASN A 60 -14.22 -30.56 9.71
N VAL A 61 -15.02 -30.83 10.75
CA VAL A 61 -16.05 -29.95 11.29
C VAL A 61 -15.64 -29.54 12.71
N LEU A 62 -15.57 -28.25 12.97
CA LEU A 62 -15.37 -27.70 14.31
C LEU A 62 -16.74 -27.32 14.89
N ILE A 63 -17.06 -27.81 16.08
CA ILE A 63 -18.35 -27.63 16.70
C ILE A 63 -18.13 -27.03 18.10
N HIS A 64 -18.86 -25.97 18.39
CA HIS A 64 -18.97 -25.42 19.74
C HIS A 64 -20.37 -25.78 20.28
N TYR A 65 -20.43 -26.49 21.41
CA TYR A 65 -21.65 -27.02 21.95
C TYR A 65 -21.66 -26.94 23.49
N ASP A 66 -22.88 -27.07 24.08
CA ASP A 66 -23.01 -27.11 25.53
C ASP A 66 -22.42 -28.43 26.06
N PRO A 67 -21.51 -28.40 27.07
CA PRO A 67 -20.92 -29.58 27.67
C PRO A 67 -21.96 -30.63 28.15
N ALA A 68 -23.20 -30.21 28.42
CA ALA A 68 -24.29 -31.09 28.74
C ALA A 68 -24.82 -31.93 27.54
N THR A 69 -24.51 -31.55 26.32
CA THR A 69 -24.93 -32.22 25.07
C THR A 69 -23.96 -33.36 24.75
N PRO A 70 -24.44 -34.65 24.73
CA PRO A 70 -23.57 -35.79 24.46
C PRO A 70 -23.01 -35.78 23.02
N LEU A 71 -21.70 -35.90 22.85
CA LEU A 71 -21.02 -35.99 21.55
C LEU A 71 -21.59 -37.07 20.61
N PRO A 72 -21.97 -38.27 21.08
CA PRO A 72 -22.63 -39.26 20.24
C PRO A 72 -23.90 -38.75 19.56
N ARG A 73 -24.70 -37.92 20.24
CA ARG A 73 -25.91 -37.30 19.68
C ARG A 73 -25.59 -36.32 18.53
N ILE A 74 -24.50 -35.60 18.64
CA ILE A 74 -23.99 -34.73 17.58
C ILE A 74 -23.53 -35.59 16.39
N ALA A 75 -22.77 -36.66 16.64
CA ALA A 75 -22.27 -37.55 15.59
C ALA A 75 -23.45 -38.28 14.86
N GLN A 76 -24.49 -38.74 15.59
CA GLN A 76 -25.69 -39.31 14.98
C GLN A 76 -26.42 -38.29 14.09
N ARG A 77 -26.52 -37.03 14.51
CA ARG A 77 -27.13 -35.96 13.71
C ARG A 77 -26.32 -35.69 12.44
N ILE A 78 -24.99 -35.69 12.51
CA ILE A 78 -24.11 -35.59 11.33
C ILE A 78 -24.37 -36.76 10.37
N GLY A 79 -24.43 -37.98 10.89
CA GLY A 79 -24.73 -39.19 10.11
C GLY A 79 -26.10 -39.12 9.41
N ALA A 80 -27.14 -38.68 10.10
CA ALA A 80 -28.47 -38.49 9.55
C ALA A 80 -28.54 -37.43 8.45
N LEU A 81 -27.80 -36.31 8.61
CA LEU A 81 -27.68 -35.25 7.59
C LEU A 81 -26.93 -35.74 6.33
N ILE A 82 -25.89 -36.58 6.51
CA ILE A 82 -25.14 -37.16 5.38
C ILE A 82 -25.97 -38.13 4.58
N ARG A 83 -26.80 -38.96 5.27
CA ARG A 83 -27.68 -39.95 4.62
C ARG A 83 -28.94 -39.33 4.03
N GLY A 84 -29.19 -38.04 4.26
CA GLY A 84 -30.40 -37.35 3.78
C GLY A 84 -31.68 -37.75 4.53
N GLU A 85 -31.55 -38.40 5.69
CA GLU A 85 -32.69 -38.79 6.57
C GLU A 85 -33.35 -37.56 7.23
N ILE A 86 -32.61 -36.49 7.33
CA ILE A 86 -33.07 -35.20 7.85
C ILE A 86 -32.66 -34.13 6.84
N ALA A 87 -33.65 -33.43 6.29
CA ALA A 87 -33.38 -32.24 5.51
C ALA A 87 -33.01 -31.08 6.45
N PRO A 88 -32.00 -30.24 6.13
CA PRO A 88 -31.81 -29.00 6.85
C PRO A 88 -33.08 -28.15 6.69
N PRO A 89 -33.56 -27.44 7.74
CA PRO A 89 -34.72 -26.58 7.62
C PRO A 89 -34.48 -25.52 6.57
N GLU A 90 -35.37 -25.39 5.61
CA GLU A 90 -35.26 -24.45 4.48
C GLU A 90 -35.31 -22.97 4.91
N ASP A 91 -35.62 -22.62 6.16
CA ASP A 91 -35.97 -21.28 6.61
C ASP A 91 -35.29 -20.79 7.90
N SER A 92 -34.25 -21.41 8.43
CA SER A 92 -33.69 -20.98 9.73
C SER A 92 -32.49 -20.06 9.70
N LEU A 93 -32.14 -19.46 8.56
CA LEU A 93 -31.15 -18.39 8.48
C LEU A 93 -31.83 -17.12 7.95
N SER A 94 -32.14 -16.21 8.88
CA SER A 94 -32.46 -14.78 8.63
C SER A 94 -33.89 -14.29 8.78
N GLU A 95 -34.50 -14.46 9.93
CA GLU A 95 -35.49 -13.47 10.35
C GLU A 95 -34.92 -12.36 11.24
N ALA A 96 -33.59 -12.37 11.50
CA ALA A 96 -32.97 -11.38 12.40
C ALA A 96 -32.62 -10.03 11.75
N ASP A 97 -32.62 -9.89 10.42
CA ASP A 97 -32.07 -8.69 9.77
C ASP A 97 -33.05 -7.84 8.94
N GLY A 98 -34.32 -8.15 8.85
CA GLY A 98 -35.30 -7.28 8.20
C GLY A 98 -34.98 -6.75 6.77
N THR A 99 -33.90 -7.27 6.14
CA THR A 99 -33.44 -6.81 4.83
C THR A 99 -34.20 -7.48 3.69
N PRO A 100 -34.80 -6.72 2.78
CA PRO A 100 -35.50 -7.28 1.63
C PRO A 100 -34.57 -8.10 0.74
N HIS A 101 -35.01 -9.29 0.31
CA HIS A 101 -34.24 -10.17 -0.58
C HIS A 101 -34.41 -9.71 -2.05
N TRP A 102 -33.71 -8.66 -2.43
CA TRP A 102 -33.81 -8.02 -3.75
C TRP A 102 -33.49 -8.96 -4.92
N HIS A 103 -32.59 -9.92 -4.74
CA HIS A 103 -32.23 -10.93 -5.75
C HIS A 103 -33.38 -11.88 -6.09
N ALA A 104 -34.31 -12.08 -5.18
CA ALA A 104 -35.48 -12.94 -5.40
C ALA A 104 -36.66 -12.21 -6.08
N ARG A 105 -36.59 -10.87 -6.19
CA ARG A 105 -37.63 -10.03 -6.80
C ARG A 105 -37.32 -9.75 -8.28
N THR A 106 -38.36 -9.57 -9.07
CA THR A 106 -38.18 -9.13 -10.46
C THR A 106 -37.71 -7.69 -10.52
N ALA A 107 -36.95 -7.30 -11.56
CA ALA A 107 -36.49 -5.94 -11.73
C ALA A 107 -37.64 -4.90 -11.76
N LEU A 108 -38.79 -5.27 -12.33
CA LEU A 108 -39.99 -4.44 -12.35
C LEU A 108 -40.58 -4.22 -10.94
N ALA A 109 -40.61 -5.28 -10.11
CA ALA A 109 -41.10 -5.15 -8.74
C ALA A 109 -40.17 -4.26 -7.91
N VAL A 110 -38.85 -4.39 -8.08
CA VAL A 110 -37.86 -3.54 -7.40
C VAL A 110 -38.02 -2.08 -7.86
N ALA A 111 -38.20 -1.84 -9.17
CA ALA A 111 -38.45 -0.49 -9.68
C ALA A 111 -39.71 0.15 -9.05
N ALA A 112 -40.79 -0.62 -8.92
CA ALA A 112 -42.04 -0.15 -8.31
C ALA A 112 -41.87 0.22 -6.83
N ASP A 113 -41.10 -0.55 -6.06
CA ASP A 113 -40.84 -0.28 -4.64
C ASP A 113 -40.16 1.10 -4.41
N PHE A 114 -39.30 1.52 -5.34
CA PHE A 114 -38.61 2.80 -5.27
C PHE A 114 -39.26 3.90 -6.14
N CYS A 115 -40.47 3.69 -6.65
CA CYS A 115 -41.14 4.62 -7.58
C CYS A 115 -40.25 5.03 -8.76
N SER A 116 -39.42 4.09 -9.25
CA SER A 116 -38.46 4.27 -10.33
C SER A 116 -38.94 3.56 -11.61
N SER A 117 -38.41 4.00 -12.75
CA SER A 117 -38.67 3.34 -14.04
C SER A 117 -37.44 2.53 -14.50
N PRO A 118 -37.60 1.27 -14.99
CA PRO A 118 -36.50 0.47 -15.53
C PRO A 118 -35.82 1.08 -16.74
N THR A 119 -36.45 2.04 -17.41
CA THR A 119 -35.93 2.69 -18.61
C THR A 119 -35.65 4.18 -18.44
N GLN A 120 -36.41 4.86 -17.58
CA GLN A 120 -36.27 6.31 -17.37
C GLN A 120 -35.61 6.68 -16.05
N GLY A 121 -35.50 5.72 -15.10
CA GLY A 121 -35.01 5.98 -13.76
C GLY A 121 -35.93 6.89 -12.93
N LEU A 122 -35.38 7.51 -11.89
CA LEU A 122 -36.07 8.49 -11.05
C LEU A 122 -36.19 9.85 -11.76
N THR A 123 -37.21 10.62 -11.40
CA THR A 123 -37.25 12.06 -11.73
C THR A 123 -36.26 12.83 -10.88
N ALA A 124 -35.76 13.97 -11.36
CA ALA A 124 -34.84 14.82 -10.60
C ALA A 124 -35.41 15.30 -9.25
N GLN A 125 -36.75 15.45 -9.15
CA GLN A 125 -37.43 15.82 -7.93
C GLN A 125 -37.46 14.63 -6.92
N ALA A 126 -37.81 13.43 -7.39
CA ALA A 126 -37.82 12.21 -6.58
C ALA A 126 -36.43 11.88 -6.03
N ALA A 127 -35.36 12.03 -6.87
CA ALA A 127 -33.99 11.82 -6.43
C ALA A 127 -33.55 12.81 -5.34
N ARG A 128 -33.94 14.09 -5.43
CA ARG A 128 -33.68 15.09 -4.40
C ARG A 128 -34.41 14.78 -3.09
N GLN A 129 -35.65 14.32 -3.18
CA GLN A 129 -36.45 13.94 -2.02
C GLN A 129 -35.83 12.71 -1.34
N ALA A 130 -35.48 11.67 -2.09
CA ALA A 130 -34.84 10.47 -1.57
C ALA A 130 -33.48 10.77 -0.91
N LEU A 131 -32.72 11.75 -1.47
CA LEU A 131 -31.45 12.20 -0.86
C LEU A 131 -31.69 12.93 0.47
N ALA A 132 -32.75 13.74 0.57
CA ALA A 132 -33.11 14.44 1.81
C ALA A 132 -33.58 13.44 2.90
N ASP A 133 -34.31 12.40 2.50
CA ASP A 133 -34.88 11.41 3.43
C ASP A 133 -33.84 10.36 3.89
N ALA A 134 -33.00 9.84 2.99
CA ALA A 134 -32.04 8.77 3.26
C ALA A 134 -30.62 9.28 3.61
N GLY A 135 -30.32 10.54 3.32
CA GLY A 135 -28.99 11.12 3.46
C GLY A 135 -28.04 10.76 2.32
N GLU A 136 -26.81 11.24 2.42
CA GLU A 136 -25.78 11.04 1.39
C GLU A 136 -25.27 9.58 1.35
N ASN A 137 -24.91 9.12 0.17
CA ASN A 137 -24.31 7.80 -0.03
C ASN A 137 -22.84 7.78 0.40
N ILE A 138 -22.61 7.93 1.70
CA ILE A 138 -21.30 7.95 2.35
C ILE A 138 -21.17 6.71 3.23
N LEU A 139 -20.04 6.01 3.13
CA LEU A 139 -19.74 4.88 4.02
C LEU A 139 -19.41 5.39 5.43
N PRO A 140 -19.77 4.63 6.49
CA PRO A 140 -19.39 4.99 7.85
C PRO A 140 -17.87 5.06 7.93
N SER A 141 -17.33 6.26 8.18
CA SER A 141 -15.91 6.41 8.49
C SER A 141 -15.62 5.76 9.85
N PRO A 142 -14.42 5.19 10.08
CA PRO A 142 -13.99 4.80 11.41
C PRO A 142 -14.22 5.98 12.35
N ALA A 143 -14.83 5.72 13.51
CA ALA A 143 -15.16 6.76 14.47
C ALA A 143 -13.89 7.53 14.83
N THR A 144 -13.77 8.77 14.37
CA THR A 144 -12.68 9.66 14.78
C THR A 144 -12.81 9.91 16.27
N ARG A 145 -11.70 9.79 16.98
CA ARG A 145 -11.66 10.08 18.42
C ARG A 145 -12.17 11.50 18.65
N SER A 146 -13.15 11.66 19.53
CA SER A 146 -13.60 12.99 19.92
C SER A 146 -12.47 13.74 20.64
N GLY A 147 -12.45 15.06 20.57
CA GLY A 147 -11.45 15.85 21.29
C GLY A 147 -11.41 15.53 22.79
N ALA A 148 -12.56 15.23 23.40
CA ALA A 148 -12.64 14.78 24.78
C ALA A 148 -11.99 13.40 24.98
N ALA A 149 -12.15 12.46 24.03
CA ALA A 149 -11.52 11.14 24.09
C ALA A 149 -10.00 11.23 23.94
N ILE A 150 -9.50 12.13 23.08
CA ILE A 150 -8.06 12.39 22.92
C ILE A 150 -7.51 12.96 24.23
N LEU A 151 -8.16 13.94 24.83
CA LEU A 151 -7.73 14.52 26.09
C LEU A 151 -7.76 13.50 27.24
N LEU A 152 -8.83 12.69 27.32
CA LEU A 152 -8.94 11.64 28.33
C LEU A 152 -7.86 10.58 28.18
N ALA A 153 -7.49 10.23 26.95
CA ALA A 153 -6.39 9.30 26.67
C ALA A 153 -5.04 9.85 27.15
N GLN A 154 -4.82 11.18 27.08
CA GLN A 154 -3.59 11.81 27.62
C GLN A 154 -3.52 11.70 29.15
N VAL A 155 -4.63 11.67 29.83
CA VAL A 155 -4.67 11.60 31.30
C VAL A 155 -4.78 10.15 31.81
N ASN A 156 -5.44 9.27 31.07
CA ASN A 156 -5.66 7.87 31.43
C ASN A 156 -4.54 6.96 30.90
N ASN A 157 -3.31 7.23 31.30
CA ASN A 157 -2.15 6.40 30.99
C ASN A 157 -1.34 6.10 32.25
N PHE A 158 -0.48 5.08 32.19
CA PHE A 158 0.32 4.63 33.32
C PHE A 158 1.26 5.74 33.88
N PRO A 159 1.99 6.52 33.04
CA PRO A 159 2.80 7.64 33.51
C PRO A 159 2.02 8.64 34.37
N VAL A 160 0.86 9.09 33.88
CA VAL A 160 0.02 10.05 34.62
C VAL A 160 -0.53 9.43 35.93
N ALA A 161 -0.82 8.15 35.95
CA ALA A 161 -1.19 7.46 37.19
C ALA A 161 -0.06 7.50 38.25
N VAL A 162 1.21 7.29 37.83
CA VAL A 162 2.36 7.41 38.70
C VAL A 162 2.55 8.86 39.21
N LEU A 163 2.38 9.84 38.31
CA LEU A 163 2.38 11.27 38.69
C LEU A 163 1.26 11.58 39.69
N GLY A 164 0.06 11.00 39.48
CA GLY A 164 -1.04 11.13 40.43
C GLY A 164 -0.71 10.59 41.85
N VAL A 165 -0.03 9.43 41.89
CA VAL A 165 0.48 8.87 43.15
C VAL A 165 1.52 9.82 43.77
N ALA A 166 2.45 10.36 42.97
CA ALA A 166 3.45 11.31 43.44
C ALA A 166 2.82 12.60 43.99
N ALA A 167 1.81 13.16 43.28
CA ALA A 167 1.06 14.33 43.74
C ALA A 167 0.29 14.08 45.04
N ALA A 168 -0.37 12.92 45.14
CA ALA A 168 -1.06 12.51 46.37
C ALA A 168 -0.08 12.35 47.57
N LEU A 169 1.08 11.72 47.34
CA LEU A 169 2.11 11.58 48.35
C LEU A 169 2.69 12.93 48.76
N SER A 170 2.96 13.83 47.83
CA SER A 170 3.42 15.19 48.11
C SER A 170 2.40 15.95 48.97
N LEU A 171 1.11 15.82 48.67
CA LEU A 171 0.03 16.40 49.49
C LEU A 171 -0.02 15.83 50.90
N LEU A 172 0.10 14.52 51.07
CA LEU A 172 0.10 13.84 52.36
C LEU A 172 1.32 14.22 53.23
N THR A 173 2.46 14.57 52.62
CA THR A 173 3.68 15.00 53.29
C THR A 173 3.76 16.51 53.50
N GLY A 174 2.68 17.26 53.18
CA GLY A 174 2.57 18.71 53.41
C GLY A 174 3.14 19.57 52.28
N GLY A 175 3.55 18.98 51.16
CA GLY A 175 4.08 19.67 49.99
C GLY A 175 2.98 20.15 49.03
N LEU A 176 2.12 21.11 49.44
CA LEU A 176 1.03 21.62 48.63
C LEU A 176 1.53 22.23 47.31
N VAL A 177 2.63 22.98 47.35
CA VAL A 177 3.24 23.60 46.17
C VAL A 177 3.71 22.53 45.16
N GLU A 178 4.36 21.50 45.65
CA GLU A 178 4.84 20.38 44.82
C GLU A 178 3.66 19.65 44.16
N CYS A 179 2.59 19.38 44.89
CA CYS A 179 1.37 18.77 44.33
C CYS A 179 0.77 19.61 43.21
N VAL A 180 0.62 20.92 43.41
CA VAL A 180 0.09 21.85 42.40
C VAL A 180 0.97 21.90 41.16
N VAL A 181 2.30 21.90 41.35
CA VAL A 181 3.24 21.88 40.22
C VAL A 181 3.17 20.57 39.43
N ILE A 182 3.13 19.42 40.09
CA ILE A 182 2.99 18.11 39.43
C ILE A 182 1.70 18.10 38.58
N LEU A 183 0.58 18.51 39.16
CA LEU A 183 -0.69 18.58 38.43
C LEU A 183 -0.65 19.60 37.31
N GLY A 184 0.04 20.74 37.47
CA GLY A 184 0.25 21.74 36.43
C GLY A 184 1.05 21.21 35.24
N VAL A 185 2.11 20.43 35.51
CA VAL A 185 2.90 19.78 34.44
C VAL A 185 2.09 18.71 33.72
N VAL A 186 1.31 17.89 34.46
CA VAL A 186 0.38 16.92 33.84
C VAL A 186 -0.60 17.62 32.91
N ALA A 187 -1.21 18.74 33.37
CA ALA A 187 -2.15 19.52 32.58
C ALA A 187 -1.47 20.12 31.31
N LEU A 188 -0.23 20.62 31.45
CA LEU A 188 0.53 21.18 30.35
C LEU A 188 0.92 20.08 29.32
N ASN A 189 1.43 18.94 29.78
CA ASN A 189 1.74 17.81 28.91
C ASN A 189 0.50 17.28 28.21
N ALA A 190 -0.63 17.14 28.92
CA ALA A 190 -1.90 16.76 28.31
C ALA A 190 -2.37 17.78 27.26
N GLY A 191 -2.15 19.07 27.49
CA GLY A 191 -2.43 20.14 26.52
C GLY A 191 -1.56 20.09 25.28
N ILE A 192 -0.24 19.86 25.43
CA ILE A 192 0.70 19.69 24.33
C ILE A 192 0.33 18.42 23.53
N GLY A 193 0.17 17.28 24.22
CA GLY A 193 -0.24 16.03 23.61
C GLY A 193 -1.55 16.15 22.82
N TYR A 194 -2.56 16.80 23.41
CA TYR A 194 -3.83 17.07 22.74
C TYR A 194 -3.67 17.91 21.47
N THR A 195 -2.90 19.00 21.51
CA THR A 195 -2.70 19.87 20.33
C THR A 195 -1.98 19.15 19.21
N VAL A 196 -0.97 18.35 19.53
CA VAL A 196 -0.19 17.57 18.57
C VAL A 196 -1.03 16.44 17.96
N GLU A 197 -1.73 15.66 18.80
CA GLU A 197 -2.56 14.54 18.36
C GLU A 197 -3.78 15.02 17.57
N SER A 198 -4.41 16.14 17.98
CA SER A 198 -5.51 16.76 17.23
C SER A 198 -5.08 17.25 15.84
N ARG A 199 -3.87 17.79 15.69
CA ARG A 199 -3.32 18.15 14.38
C ARG A 199 -3.06 16.95 13.52
N SER A 200 -2.47 15.89 14.08
CA SER A 200 -2.22 14.62 13.40
C SER A 200 -3.53 13.99 12.90
N GLU A 201 -4.55 13.91 13.76
CA GLU A 201 -5.89 13.43 13.42
C GLU A 201 -6.53 14.24 12.28
N ARG A 202 -6.42 15.57 12.31
CA ARG A 202 -6.92 16.43 11.23
C ARG A 202 -6.21 16.18 9.91
N THR A 203 -4.89 16.00 9.93
CA THR A 203 -4.10 15.66 8.74
C THR A 203 -4.56 14.33 8.15
N ILE A 204 -4.73 13.30 8.99
CA ILE A 204 -5.22 11.98 8.57
C ILE A 204 -6.63 12.10 7.98
N LYS A 205 -7.53 12.89 8.61
CA LYS A 205 -8.88 13.15 8.09
C LYS A 205 -8.88 13.77 6.69
N THR A 206 -8.05 14.78 6.48
CA THR A 206 -7.93 15.45 5.18
C THR A 206 -7.39 14.51 4.10
N LEU A 207 -6.52 13.57 4.48
CA LEU A 207 -5.95 12.58 3.58
C LEU A 207 -6.94 11.45 3.21
N ALA A 208 -7.85 11.11 4.13
CA ALA A 208 -8.88 10.11 3.90
C ALA A 208 -10.01 10.60 2.97
N SER A 209 -10.10 11.90 2.72
CA SER A 209 -11.07 12.49 1.79
C SER A 209 -10.61 12.20 0.36
N ALA A 210 -11.18 11.15 -0.25
CA ALA A 210 -10.95 10.85 -1.67
C ALA A 210 -11.50 12.00 -2.56
N PRO A 211 -10.91 12.25 -3.74
CA PRO A 211 -11.48 13.16 -4.71
C PRO A 211 -12.92 12.74 -5.04
N GLU A 212 -13.77 13.71 -5.28
CA GLU A 212 -15.20 13.50 -5.52
C GLU A 212 -15.40 12.65 -6.78
N GLN A 213 -15.92 11.44 -6.61
CA GLN A 213 -16.17 10.50 -7.69
C GLN A 213 -17.52 10.79 -8.33
N ALA A 214 -17.61 10.65 -9.66
CA ALA A 214 -18.85 10.76 -10.42
C ALA A 214 -19.36 9.36 -10.80
N ALA A 215 -20.69 9.20 -10.82
CA ALA A 215 -21.36 7.98 -11.25
C ALA A 215 -22.35 8.27 -12.38
N PRO A 216 -22.32 7.52 -13.49
CA PRO A 216 -23.29 7.67 -14.55
C PRO A 216 -24.63 7.04 -14.13
N VAL A 217 -25.68 7.84 -14.13
CA VAL A 217 -27.05 7.45 -13.78
C VAL A 217 -28.01 7.90 -14.89
N ILE A 218 -29.16 7.24 -14.98
CA ILE A 218 -30.26 7.67 -15.85
C ILE A 218 -31.37 8.25 -14.97
N ARG A 219 -31.63 9.56 -15.09
CA ARG A 219 -32.73 10.26 -14.43
C ARG A 219 -33.61 10.95 -15.45
N GLY A 220 -34.91 10.72 -15.38
CA GLY A 220 -35.87 11.26 -16.34
C GLY A 220 -35.58 10.87 -17.81
N GLY A 221 -35.06 9.66 -18.02
CA GLY A 221 -34.70 9.15 -19.35
C GLY A 221 -33.42 9.74 -19.97
N ARG A 222 -32.64 10.53 -19.19
CA ARG A 222 -31.39 11.13 -19.69
C ARG A 222 -30.21 10.59 -18.88
N PRO A 223 -29.12 10.18 -19.53
CA PRO A 223 -27.89 9.84 -18.85
C PRO A 223 -27.25 11.12 -18.27
N LEU A 224 -26.87 11.08 -17.00
CA LEU A 224 -26.26 12.17 -16.25
C LEU A 224 -25.10 11.63 -15.42
N GLU A 225 -24.03 12.38 -15.30
CA GLU A 225 -22.99 12.11 -14.31
C GLU A 225 -23.33 12.87 -13.01
N VAL A 226 -23.43 12.13 -11.91
CA VAL A 226 -23.72 12.70 -10.61
C VAL A 226 -22.62 12.32 -9.62
N PRO A 227 -22.30 13.17 -8.61
CA PRO A 227 -21.39 12.77 -7.55
C PRO A 227 -21.89 11.50 -6.85
N VAL A 228 -21.00 10.52 -6.60
CA VAL A 228 -21.35 9.24 -5.96
C VAL A 228 -22.12 9.45 -4.64
N ARG A 229 -21.77 10.47 -3.88
CA ARG A 229 -22.47 10.82 -2.63
C ARG A 229 -23.95 11.18 -2.83
N THR A 230 -24.36 11.58 -4.05
CA THR A 230 -25.75 11.98 -4.37
C THR A 230 -26.55 10.86 -5.03
N VAL A 231 -25.97 9.66 -5.17
CA VAL A 231 -26.68 8.47 -5.63
C VAL A 231 -27.62 8.00 -4.53
N VAL A 232 -28.87 7.74 -4.89
CA VAL A 232 -29.92 7.31 -3.97
C VAL A 232 -30.53 5.97 -4.36
N ALA A 233 -31.19 5.31 -3.41
CA ALA A 233 -31.97 4.10 -3.71
C ALA A 233 -33.09 4.46 -4.71
N GLY A 234 -33.25 3.64 -5.76
CA GLY A 234 -34.13 3.91 -6.88
C GLY A 234 -33.44 4.51 -8.11
N ASP A 235 -32.21 5.04 -8.01
CA ASP A 235 -31.46 5.51 -9.18
C ASP A 235 -31.18 4.36 -10.15
N LEU A 236 -31.32 4.63 -11.44
CA LEU A 236 -30.95 3.70 -12.50
C LEU A 236 -29.50 3.93 -12.88
N LEU A 237 -28.62 3.05 -12.42
CA LEU A 237 -27.18 3.09 -12.68
C LEU A 237 -26.88 2.60 -14.09
N LEU A 238 -25.98 3.25 -14.80
CA LEU A 238 -25.45 2.83 -16.08
C LEU A 238 -24.09 2.16 -15.87
N LEU A 239 -24.03 0.84 -15.97
CA LEU A 239 -22.82 0.03 -15.72
C LEU A 239 -21.98 -0.06 -16.99
N GLN A 240 -20.72 0.38 -16.92
CA GLN A 240 -19.78 0.37 -18.03
C GLN A 240 -18.44 -0.22 -17.58
N ARG A 241 -17.73 -0.84 -18.52
CA ARG A 241 -16.41 -1.42 -18.26
C ARG A 241 -15.44 -0.38 -17.66
N GLY A 242 -14.76 -0.76 -16.58
CA GLY A 242 -13.79 0.08 -15.86
C GLY A 242 -14.39 0.89 -14.71
N MET A 243 -15.72 0.90 -14.57
CA MET A 243 -16.43 1.62 -13.52
C MET A 243 -16.47 0.84 -12.20
N ILE A 244 -16.42 1.56 -11.08
CA ILE A 244 -16.76 1.04 -9.76
C ILE A 244 -18.25 1.23 -9.50
N VAL A 245 -18.91 0.19 -9.03
CA VAL A 245 -20.33 0.22 -8.68
C VAL A 245 -20.55 1.13 -7.46
N PRO A 246 -21.35 2.22 -7.57
CA PRO A 246 -21.47 3.22 -6.52
C PRO A 246 -22.42 2.85 -5.37
N ALA A 247 -23.28 1.86 -5.58
CA ALA A 247 -24.31 1.42 -4.63
C ALA A 247 -24.67 -0.04 -4.85
N ASP A 248 -25.27 -0.73 -3.88
CA ASP A 248 -25.81 -2.07 -4.13
C ASP A 248 -27.03 -1.95 -5.04
N ALA A 249 -27.05 -2.70 -6.12
CA ALA A 249 -28.10 -2.55 -7.13
C ALA A 249 -28.58 -3.87 -7.72
N ARG A 250 -29.83 -3.91 -8.15
CA ARG A 250 -30.51 -5.01 -8.85
C ARG A 250 -30.43 -4.80 -10.35
N ILE A 251 -29.82 -5.72 -11.06
CA ILE A 251 -29.62 -5.64 -12.51
C ILE A 251 -30.98 -5.68 -13.22
N VAL A 252 -31.18 -4.74 -14.15
CA VAL A 252 -32.36 -4.61 -15.02
C VAL A 252 -32.06 -5.20 -16.38
N ALA A 253 -30.92 -4.83 -16.96
CA ALA A 253 -30.43 -5.34 -18.24
C ALA A 253 -28.91 -5.56 -18.16
N ALA A 254 -28.44 -6.61 -18.83
CA ALA A 254 -27.01 -6.95 -18.91
C ALA A 254 -26.70 -7.43 -20.33
N ASP A 255 -25.59 -6.95 -20.87
CA ASP A 255 -25.02 -7.35 -22.16
C ASP A 255 -23.57 -7.77 -21.91
N ASP A 256 -23.34 -9.07 -21.84
CA ASP A 256 -22.06 -9.71 -21.47
C ASP A 256 -21.39 -9.13 -20.21
N LEU A 257 -22.22 -8.69 -19.27
CA LEU A 257 -21.77 -8.01 -18.05
C LEU A 257 -21.01 -8.96 -17.13
N THR A 258 -19.76 -8.60 -16.81
CA THR A 258 -18.92 -9.30 -15.84
C THR A 258 -18.42 -8.35 -14.75
N ILE A 259 -18.44 -8.80 -13.49
CA ILE A 259 -18.10 -8.00 -12.31
C ILE A 259 -17.03 -8.72 -11.48
N SER A 260 -16.00 -8.00 -11.09
CA SER A 260 -15.05 -8.47 -10.07
C SER A 260 -15.61 -8.21 -8.67
N GLU A 261 -15.92 -9.25 -7.94
CA GLU A 261 -16.46 -9.21 -6.58
C GLU A 261 -15.42 -9.59 -5.52
N ALA A 262 -14.14 -9.60 -5.89
CA ALA A 262 -13.03 -10.05 -5.03
C ALA A 262 -12.99 -9.33 -3.66
N MET A 263 -13.40 -8.08 -3.59
CA MET A 263 -13.46 -7.30 -2.34
C MET A 263 -14.49 -7.84 -1.33
N LEU A 264 -15.57 -8.46 -1.81
CA LEU A 264 -16.67 -8.96 -0.97
C LEU A 264 -16.61 -10.46 -0.77
N THR A 265 -16.28 -11.19 -1.82
CA THR A 265 -16.34 -12.68 -1.82
C THR A 265 -14.97 -13.32 -1.59
N GLY A 266 -13.88 -12.59 -1.84
CA GLY A 266 -12.52 -13.11 -1.85
C GLY A 266 -12.18 -13.95 -3.10
N GLU A 267 -13.14 -14.10 -4.04
CA GLU A 267 -12.94 -14.83 -5.29
C GLU A 267 -12.35 -13.90 -6.36
N SER A 268 -11.20 -14.28 -6.91
CA SER A 268 -10.44 -13.42 -7.85
C SER A 268 -11.00 -13.42 -9.28
N LEU A 269 -11.85 -14.40 -9.65
CA LEU A 269 -12.41 -14.50 -10.99
C LEU A 269 -13.64 -13.60 -11.14
N PRO A 270 -13.75 -12.85 -12.26
CA PRO A 270 -14.96 -12.09 -12.55
C PRO A 270 -16.19 -13.01 -12.67
N VAL A 271 -17.29 -12.54 -12.13
CA VAL A 271 -18.58 -13.25 -12.14
C VAL A 271 -19.45 -12.69 -13.27
N ALA A 272 -19.97 -13.56 -14.13
CA ALA A 272 -20.96 -13.18 -15.14
C ALA A 272 -22.29 -12.83 -14.46
N LYS A 273 -22.89 -11.70 -14.87
CA LYS A 273 -24.10 -11.16 -14.27
C LYS A 273 -25.25 -11.11 -15.27
N GLY A 274 -26.49 -11.28 -14.77
CA GLY A 274 -27.70 -11.31 -15.60
C GLY A 274 -28.91 -10.74 -14.89
N ALA A 275 -29.97 -10.46 -15.65
CA ALA A 275 -31.19 -9.81 -15.14
C ALA A 275 -32.20 -10.80 -14.52
N ALA A 276 -32.06 -12.12 -14.73
CA ALA A 276 -33.00 -13.14 -14.27
C ALA A 276 -33.16 -13.14 -12.75
N SER A 277 -34.41 -13.27 -12.24
CA SER A 277 -34.65 -13.38 -10.80
C SER A 277 -34.27 -14.76 -10.29
N LEU A 278 -33.70 -14.82 -9.08
CA LEU A 278 -33.33 -16.07 -8.43
C LEU A 278 -34.51 -16.55 -7.56
N SER A 279 -34.93 -17.82 -7.74
CA SER A 279 -36.09 -18.37 -7.08
C SER A 279 -35.92 -18.68 -5.58
N ARG A 280 -34.68 -18.79 -5.10
CA ARG A 280 -34.36 -19.08 -3.70
C ARG A 280 -34.18 -17.77 -2.91
N ARG A 281 -34.79 -17.71 -1.70
CA ARG A 281 -34.61 -16.54 -0.80
C ARG A 281 -33.25 -16.52 -0.13
N ALA A 282 -32.74 -17.65 0.30
CA ALA A 282 -31.44 -17.79 0.95
C ALA A 282 -30.37 -18.17 -0.08
N VAL A 283 -29.81 -17.17 -0.78
CA VAL A 283 -28.70 -17.34 -1.73
C VAL A 283 -27.47 -16.62 -1.15
N PRO A 284 -26.30 -17.30 -1.02
CA PRO A 284 -25.05 -16.65 -0.62
C PRO A 284 -24.74 -15.48 -1.53
N LEU A 285 -24.09 -14.45 -0.99
CA LEU A 285 -23.81 -13.21 -1.71
C LEU A 285 -23.05 -13.45 -3.02
N ALA A 286 -22.07 -14.33 -3.02
CA ALA A 286 -21.26 -14.70 -4.20
C ALA A 286 -22.08 -15.38 -5.32
N GLU A 287 -23.24 -15.98 -5.00
CA GLU A 287 -24.09 -16.68 -5.97
C GLU A 287 -25.23 -15.81 -6.51
N ARG A 288 -25.36 -14.55 -6.03
CA ARG A 288 -26.39 -13.61 -6.49
C ARG A 288 -26.00 -12.98 -7.82
N THR A 289 -26.16 -13.74 -8.89
CA THR A 289 -25.76 -13.33 -10.25
C THR A 289 -26.55 -12.15 -10.83
N ASN A 290 -27.65 -11.76 -10.21
CA ASN A 290 -28.52 -10.65 -10.65
C ASN A 290 -28.39 -9.39 -9.78
N MET A 291 -27.39 -9.35 -8.89
CA MET A 291 -27.06 -8.18 -8.06
C MET A 291 -25.65 -7.70 -8.37
N VAL A 292 -25.44 -6.42 -8.17
CA VAL A 292 -24.11 -5.78 -8.11
C VAL A 292 -23.98 -5.04 -6.80
N TYR A 293 -22.79 -4.93 -6.28
CA TYR A 293 -22.52 -4.42 -4.96
C TYR A 293 -21.57 -3.23 -5.00
N ARG A 294 -21.74 -2.29 -4.10
CA ARG A 294 -20.87 -1.13 -3.96
C ARG A 294 -19.40 -1.54 -3.83
N GLY A 295 -18.50 -0.82 -4.51
CA GLY A 295 -17.06 -1.06 -4.48
C GLY A 295 -16.58 -2.20 -5.38
N THR A 296 -17.50 -2.97 -6.00
CA THR A 296 -17.14 -3.97 -7.02
C THR A 296 -16.90 -3.31 -8.36
N ALA A 297 -16.08 -3.92 -9.22
CA ALA A 297 -15.64 -3.31 -10.46
C ALA A 297 -16.19 -4.02 -11.69
N VAL A 298 -16.70 -3.27 -12.67
CA VAL A 298 -17.16 -3.80 -13.96
C VAL A 298 -15.95 -4.15 -14.83
N THR A 299 -15.73 -5.44 -15.08
CA THR A 299 -14.58 -5.96 -15.85
C THR A 299 -14.86 -6.11 -17.32
N GLY A 300 -16.12 -6.33 -17.70
CA GLY A 300 -16.53 -6.50 -19.12
C GLY A 300 -18.01 -6.28 -19.32
N GLY A 301 -18.39 -6.07 -20.58
CA GLY A 301 -19.77 -5.83 -20.96
C GLY A 301 -20.33 -4.49 -20.50
N SER A 302 -21.67 -4.39 -20.53
CA SER A 302 -22.42 -3.22 -20.07
C SER A 302 -23.78 -3.64 -19.51
N GLY A 303 -24.46 -2.73 -18.78
CA GLY A 303 -25.79 -3.02 -18.25
C GLY A 303 -26.42 -1.84 -17.54
N THR A 304 -27.64 -2.04 -17.07
CA THR A 304 -28.34 -1.11 -16.19
C THR A 304 -28.81 -1.81 -14.93
N ALA A 305 -28.76 -1.11 -13.78
CA ALA A 305 -29.18 -1.65 -12.50
C ALA A 305 -29.86 -0.58 -11.65
N ILE A 306 -30.88 -0.95 -10.87
CA ILE A 306 -31.56 -0.05 -9.94
C ILE A 306 -30.87 -0.13 -8.58
N ALA A 307 -30.40 0.97 -8.07
CA ALA A 307 -29.82 1.06 -6.74
C ALA A 307 -30.87 0.69 -5.67
N VAL A 308 -30.51 -0.25 -4.79
CA VAL A 308 -31.42 -0.77 -3.74
C VAL A 308 -30.93 -0.42 -2.34
N ALA A 309 -29.64 -0.15 -2.18
CA ALA A 309 -29.06 0.30 -0.92
C ALA A 309 -27.88 1.23 -1.16
N THR A 310 -27.77 2.26 -0.31
CA THR A 310 -26.73 3.29 -0.36
C THR A 310 -26.08 3.46 1.01
N GLY A 311 -24.86 4.02 1.05
CA GLY A 311 -24.14 4.33 2.28
C GLY A 311 -24.03 3.16 3.26
N PRO A 312 -24.43 3.39 4.52
CA PRO A 312 -24.37 2.37 5.57
C PRO A 312 -25.25 1.13 5.31
N ALA A 313 -26.28 1.25 4.47
CA ALA A 313 -27.20 0.14 4.17
C ALA A 313 -26.61 -0.86 3.15
N THR A 314 -25.52 -0.54 2.45
CA THR A 314 -24.85 -1.45 1.52
C THR A 314 -24.18 -2.62 2.24
N GLU A 315 -23.87 -3.71 1.55
CA GLU A 315 -23.13 -4.85 2.11
C GLU A 315 -21.77 -4.42 2.67
N ILE A 316 -21.03 -3.59 1.94
CA ILE A 316 -19.78 -2.99 2.45
C ILE A 316 -20.04 -2.11 3.68
N GLY A 317 -21.08 -1.29 3.66
CA GLY A 317 -21.47 -0.46 4.80
C GLY A 317 -21.80 -1.27 6.04
N ARG A 318 -22.41 -2.44 5.89
CA ARG A 318 -22.70 -3.39 6.99
C ARG A 318 -21.42 -3.99 7.54
N ILE A 319 -20.51 -4.43 6.67
CA ILE A 319 -19.18 -4.93 7.07
C ILE A 319 -18.42 -3.86 7.84
N GLN A 320 -18.40 -2.62 7.34
CA GLN A 320 -17.73 -1.51 8.03
C GLN A 320 -18.36 -1.18 9.39
N ARG A 321 -19.68 -1.24 9.54
CA ARG A 321 -20.34 -1.08 10.85
C ARG A 321 -19.94 -2.16 11.85
N LEU A 322 -19.82 -3.40 11.41
CA LEU A 322 -19.34 -4.49 12.26
C LEU A 322 -17.87 -4.29 12.67
N LEU A 323 -17.07 -3.69 11.81
CA LEU A 323 -15.67 -3.36 12.05
C LEU A 323 -15.48 -2.02 12.80
N ALA A 324 -16.47 -1.12 12.77
CA ALA A 324 -16.38 0.20 13.41
C ALA A 324 -16.26 0.13 14.95
N GLY A 325 -16.63 -1.00 15.55
CA GLY A 325 -16.37 -1.29 16.97
C GLY A 325 -14.97 -1.83 17.26
N ALA A 326 -14.19 -2.19 16.23
CA ALA A 326 -12.82 -2.64 16.39
C ALA A 326 -11.89 -1.42 16.41
N THR A 327 -11.11 -1.29 17.47
CA THR A 327 -10.02 -0.28 17.52
C THR A 327 -9.08 -0.49 16.35
N THR A 328 -8.65 0.60 15.70
CA THR A 328 -7.64 0.56 14.64
C THR A 328 -6.42 -0.21 15.18
N PRO A 329 -5.98 -1.28 14.52
CA PRO A 329 -4.82 -2.04 15.02
C PRO A 329 -3.60 -1.12 15.03
N GLU A 330 -2.81 -1.24 16.12
CA GLU A 330 -1.54 -0.52 16.25
C GLU A 330 -0.59 -0.90 15.13
N THR A 331 0.16 0.08 14.63
CA THR A 331 1.20 -0.17 13.63
C THR A 331 2.33 -1.03 14.22
N PRO A 332 3.11 -1.76 13.42
CA PRO A 332 4.27 -2.52 13.91
C PRO A 332 5.21 -1.66 14.75
N MET A 333 5.48 -0.43 14.33
CA MET A 333 6.31 0.53 15.08
C MET A 333 5.69 0.90 16.42
N GLN A 334 4.38 1.17 16.48
CA GLN A 334 3.68 1.48 17.72
C GLN A 334 3.80 0.32 18.72
N ARG A 335 3.64 -0.93 18.24
CA ARG A 335 3.83 -2.12 19.11
C ARG A 335 5.26 -2.24 19.63
N GLN A 336 6.26 -1.99 18.77
CA GLN A 336 7.66 -2.01 19.17
C GLN A 336 7.97 -0.89 20.18
N LEU A 337 7.41 0.31 19.96
CA LEU A 337 7.55 1.43 20.91
C LEU A 337 6.90 1.13 22.27
N SER A 338 5.71 0.53 22.26
CA SER A 338 5.02 0.08 23.48
C SER A 338 5.84 -0.95 24.23
N GLU A 339 6.51 -1.87 23.52
CA GLU A 339 7.40 -2.87 24.12
C GLU A 339 8.65 -2.22 24.73
N VAL A 340 9.31 -1.30 24.02
CA VAL A 340 10.44 -0.51 24.54
C VAL A 340 10.00 0.31 25.76
N GLY A 341 8.82 0.96 25.70
CA GLY A 341 8.26 1.68 26.84
C GLY A 341 8.06 0.78 28.06
N ARG A 342 7.52 -0.44 27.86
CA ARG A 342 7.35 -1.42 28.93
C ARG A 342 8.68 -1.87 29.54
N GLN A 343 9.71 -2.09 28.73
CA GLN A 343 11.05 -2.44 29.20
C GLN A 343 11.66 -1.33 30.06
N LEU A 344 11.45 -0.06 29.67
CA LEU A 344 11.91 1.10 30.43
C LEU A 344 11.17 1.24 31.76
N VAL A 345 9.88 0.98 31.79
CA VAL A 345 9.11 0.96 33.05
C VAL A 345 9.71 -0.07 34.04
N TRP A 346 10.01 -1.27 33.57
CA TRP A 346 10.65 -2.29 34.40
C TRP A 346 12.05 -1.87 34.86
N LEU A 347 12.84 -1.27 33.96
CA LEU A 347 14.16 -0.73 34.32
C LEU A 347 14.04 0.39 35.37
N GLY A 348 13.09 1.29 35.18
CA GLY A 348 12.79 2.37 36.13
C GLY A 348 12.37 1.84 37.48
N LEU A 349 11.47 0.86 37.56
CA LEU A 349 11.06 0.22 38.82
C LEU A 349 12.23 -0.48 39.52
N ALA A 350 13.10 -1.17 38.76
CA ALA A 350 14.31 -1.77 39.31
C ALA A 350 15.27 -0.71 39.89
N ALA A 351 15.46 0.40 39.18
CA ALA A 351 16.26 1.52 39.63
C ALA A 351 15.66 2.18 40.89
N CYS A 352 14.33 2.34 40.94
CA CYS A 352 13.62 2.85 42.13
C CYS A 352 13.83 1.93 43.34
N ALA A 353 13.70 0.62 43.15
CA ALA A 353 13.95 -0.36 44.20
C ALA A 353 15.42 -0.32 44.67
N ALA A 354 16.38 -0.15 43.77
CA ALA A 354 17.79 0.00 44.05
C ALA A 354 18.06 1.29 44.84
N VAL A 355 17.52 2.45 44.41
CA VAL A 355 17.66 3.72 45.13
C VAL A 355 17.04 3.62 46.51
N PHE A 356 15.86 3.02 46.64
CA PHE A 356 15.20 2.79 47.92
C PHE A 356 16.05 1.91 48.83
N GLY A 357 16.53 0.75 48.34
CA GLY A 357 17.36 -0.16 49.09
C GLY A 357 18.68 0.46 49.55
N VAL A 358 19.40 1.13 48.64
CA VAL A 358 20.66 1.82 48.96
C VAL A 358 20.44 2.97 49.95
N GLY A 359 19.37 3.75 49.78
CA GLY A 359 19.06 4.86 50.67
C GLY A 359 18.74 4.40 52.09
N VAL A 360 17.99 3.29 52.26
CA VAL A 360 17.71 2.69 53.56
C VAL A 360 18.98 2.13 54.20
N LEU A 361 19.83 1.43 53.43
CA LEU A 361 21.13 0.91 53.89
C LEU A 361 22.09 2.02 54.33
N ARG A 362 21.99 3.20 53.73
CA ARG A 362 22.76 4.40 54.11
C ARG A 362 22.19 5.14 55.33
N GLY A 363 21.05 4.69 55.86
CA GLY A 363 20.43 5.29 57.06
C GLY A 363 19.63 6.58 56.78
N PHE A 364 19.30 6.84 55.50
CA PHE A 364 18.41 7.97 55.21
C PHE A 364 16.99 7.69 55.70
N GLY A 365 16.25 8.74 56.09
CA GLY A 365 14.87 8.61 56.51
C GLY A 365 14.03 7.94 55.43
N TRP A 366 13.29 6.89 55.78
CA TRP A 366 12.52 6.08 54.78
C TRP A 366 11.58 6.92 53.90
N LEU A 367 10.99 8.00 54.44
CA LEU A 367 10.10 8.89 53.72
C LEU A 367 10.86 9.71 52.66
N ALA A 368 12.08 10.18 52.98
CA ALA A 368 12.92 10.94 52.05
C ALA A 368 13.34 10.03 50.87
N VAL A 369 13.80 8.82 51.20
CA VAL A 369 14.20 7.82 50.17
C VAL A 369 13.01 7.41 49.31
N PHE A 370 11.83 7.22 49.90
CA PHE A 370 10.62 6.89 49.17
C PHE A 370 10.24 7.99 48.22
N ARG A 371 10.31 9.27 48.62
CA ARG A 371 10.08 10.43 47.73
C ARG A 371 11.07 10.44 46.57
N SER A 372 12.36 10.23 46.80
CA SER A 372 13.38 10.16 45.75
C SER A 372 13.13 9.00 44.79
N ALA A 373 12.73 7.83 45.28
CA ALA A 373 12.39 6.67 44.44
C ALA A 373 11.17 6.94 43.56
N VAL A 374 10.10 7.56 44.14
CA VAL A 374 8.90 7.95 43.36
C VAL A 374 9.24 9.01 42.31
N SER A 375 10.10 9.97 42.64
CA SER A 375 10.58 10.98 41.68
C SER A 375 11.33 10.36 40.52
N LEU A 376 12.20 9.38 40.81
CA LEU A 376 12.92 8.63 39.79
C LEU A 376 11.97 7.79 38.91
N ALA A 377 10.92 7.21 39.53
CA ALA A 377 9.91 6.47 38.74
C ALA A 377 9.24 7.36 37.69
N VAL A 378 8.95 8.61 38.06
CA VAL A 378 8.41 9.61 37.14
C VAL A 378 9.39 9.96 36.02
N ALA A 379 10.66 10.23 36.37
CA ALA A 379 11.72 10.58 35.43
C ALA A 379 12.06 9.45 34.45
N ALA A 380 11.93 8.19 34.90
CA ALA A 380 12.29 7.02 34.08
C ALA A 380 11.31 6.70 32.95
N ILE A 381 10.14 7.37 32.87
CA ILE A 381 9.10 7.07 31.89
C ILE A 381 9.12 8.11 30.77
N PRO A 382 9.46 7.74 29.52
CA PRO A 382 9.49 8.67 28.38
C PRO A 382 8.06 8.97 27.88
N GLU A 383 7.40 9.95 28.48
CA GLU A 383 6.02 10.32 28.13
C GLU A 383 5.87 10.83 26.69
N ALA A 384 6.92 11.46 26.15
CA ALA A 384 6.92 12.02 24.80
C ALA A 384 7.03 10.99 23.67
N LEU A 385 7.45 9.75 23.96
CA LEU A 385 7.82 8.75 22.96
C LEU A 385 6.71 8.42 21.95
N PRO A 386 5.47 8.06 22.36
CA PRO A 386 4.38 7.76 21.42
C PRO A 386 3.98 9.00 20.60
N THR A 387 3.92 10.17 21.23
CA THR A 387 3.54 11.43 20.60
C THR A 387 4.54 11.86 19.54
N VAL A 388 5.83 11.78 19.83
CA VAL A 388 6.89 12.11 18.86
C VAL A 388 6.87 11.16 17.68
N ALA A 389 6.70 9.85 17.91
CA ALA A 389 6.65 8.87 16.83
C ALA A 389 5.45 9.09 15.90
N THR A 390 4.25 9.24 16.46
CA THR A 390 3.02 9.47 15.67
C THR A 390 3.11 10.77 14.88
N THR A 391 3.63 11.83 15.50
CA THR A 391 3.83 13.14 14.85
C THR A 391 4.84 13.03 13.71
N THR A 392 5.94 12.31 13.90
CA THR A 392 6.96 12.10 12.86
C THR A 392 6.36 11.39 11.64
N LEU A 393 5.53 10.35 11.85
CA LEU A 393 4.83 9.66 10.77
C LEU A 393 3.85 10.58 10.03
N ALA A 394 3.07 11.39 10.77
CA ALA A 394 2.14 12.35 10.17
C ALA A 394 2.86 13.42 9.34
N LEU A 395 4.00 13.92 9.82
CA LEU A 395 4.85 14.85 9.07
C LEU A 395 5.46 14.20 7.83
N GLY A 396 5.84 12.93 7.91
CA GLY A 396 6.33 12.15 6.77
C GLY A 396 5.27 12.04 5.67
N ILE A 397 4.00 11.78 6.02
CA ILE A 397 2.88 11.77 5.07
C ILE A 397 2.69 13.13 4.40
N GLU A 398 2.72 14.21 5.17
CA GLU A 398 2.57 15.56 4.61
C GLU A 398 3.73 15.94 3.67
N ASP A 399 4.97 15.53 3.97
CA ASP A 399 6.11 15.74 3.06
C ASP A 399 5.98 14.89 1.79
N MET A 400 5.52 13.65 1.87
CA MET A 400 5.20 12.82 0.71
C MET A 400 4.12 13.45 -0.15
N ARG A 401 3.04 13.97 0.45
CA ARG A 401 1.94 14.63 -0.24
C ARG A 401 2.41 15.83 -1.06
N ARG A 402 3.30 16.65 -0.50
CA ARG A 402 3.93 17.79 -1.21
C ARG A 402 4.75 17.38 -2.42
N ARG A 403 5.11 16.10 -2.51
CA ARG A 403 5.89 15.51 -3.61
C ARG A 403 5.03 14.60 -4.50
N ASN A 404 3.73 14.82 -4.52
CA ASN A 404 2.75 14.09 -5.32
C ASN A 404 2.64 12.58 -4.98
N VAL A 405 2.93 12.20 -3.73
CA VAL A 405 2.75 10.87 -3.20
C VAL A 405 1.73 10.92 -2.07
N LEU A 406 0.55 10.37 -2.28
CA LEU A 406 -0.53 10.32 -1.30
C LEU A 406 -0.51 9.00 -0.55
N ALA A 407 0.06 8.98 0.65
CA ALA A 407 -0.07 7.85 1.57
C ALA A 407 -1.38 7.98 2.34
N ARG A 408 -2.20 6.94 2.36
CA ARG A 408 -3.52 6.90 3.01
C ARG A 408 -3.49 6.35 4.43
N ARG A 409 -2.43 5.64 4.79
CA ARG A 409 -2.25 4.97 6.08
C ARG A 409 -0.88 5.30 6.67
N LEU A 410 -0.81 5.44 8.00
CA LEU A 410 0.45 5.72 8.70
C LEU A 410 1.45 4.55 8.59
N ASP A 411 0.96 3.32 8.69
CA ASP A 411 1.79 2.12 8.59
C ASP A 411 2.38 1.89 7.20
N ALA A 412 1.74 2.39 6.13
CA ALA A 412 2.30 2.32 4.79
C ALA A 412 3.63 3.08 4.67
N VAL A 413 3.77 4.24 5.36
CA VAL A 413 5.01 5.02 5.38
C VAL A 413 6.14 4.26 6.08
N GLU A 414 5.81 3.59 7.18
CA GLU A 414 6.74 2.74 7.91
C GLU A 414 7.16 1.53 7.06
N THR A 415 6.18 0.85 6.46
CA THR A 415 6.41 -0.35 5.68
C THR A 415 7.24 -0.09 4.42
N LEU A 416 7.07 1.10 3.78
CA LEU A 416 7.90 1.54 2.65
C LEU A 416 9.40 1.54 2.98
N ALA A 417 9.77 1.83 4.22
CA ALA A 417 11.18 1.80 4.64
C ALA A 417 11.78 0.38 4.62
N SER A 418 10.95 -0.62 4.83
CA SER A 418 11.33 -2.03 4.99
C SER A 418 11.11 -2.86 3.72
N VAL A 419 10.57 -2.29 2.63
CA VAL A 419 10.31 -3.00 1.38
C VAL A 419 11.61 -3.61 0.84
N GLY A 420 11.60 -4.94 0.69
CA GLY A 420 12.70 -5.72 0.14
C GLY A 420 12.45 -6.19 -1.30
N VAL A 421 11.19 -6.39 -1.66
CA VAL A 421 10.77 -6.81 -3.00
C VAL A 421 9.70 -5.86 -3.51
N PHE A 422 9.88 -5.40 -4.74
CA PHE A 422 8.93 -4.51 -5.39
C PHE A 422 8.36 -5.17 -6.64
N CYS A 423 7.10 -5.57 -6.60
CA CYS A 423 6.38 -6.20 -7.69
C CYS A 423 5.71 -5.15 -8.57
N PHE A 424 5.97 -5.20 -9.87
CA PHE A 424 5.37 -4.32 -10.86
C PHE A 424 4.46 -5.10 -11.79
N ASP A 425 3.22 -4.64 -11.97
CA ASP A 425 2.52 -5.00 -13.19
C ASP A 425 3.17 -4.31 -14.39
N LYS A 426 3.18 -4.99 -15.55
CA LYS A 426 3.78 -4.42 -16.76
C LYS A 426 2.86 -3.37 -17.39
N THR A 427 1.62 -3.79 -17.71
CA THR A 427 0.72 -3.04 -18.59
C THR A 427 0.09 -1.86 -17.85
N GLY A 428 0.20 -0.64 -18.41
CA GLY A 428 -0.34 0.57 -17.78
C GLY A 428 0.47 1.11 -16.61
N THR A 429 1.30 0.28 -15.97
CA THR A 429 2.22 0.70 -14.91
C THR A 429 3.60 1.01 -15.49
N LEU A 430 4.36 -0.01 -15.93
CA LEU A 430 5.68 0.19 -16.53
C LEU A 430 5.62 0.69 -17.97
N THR A 431 4.50 0.45 -18.66
CA THR A 431 4.21 0.90 -20.00
C THR A 431 3.08 1.92 -20.02
N LEU A 432 2.91 2.61 -21.18
CA LEU A 432 1.91 3.66 -21.32
C LEU A 432 0.48 3.15 -21.51
N ASN A 433 0.27 1.82 -21.61
CA ASN A 433 -1.00 1.18 -21.97
C ASN A 433 -1.56 1.75 -23.31
N ARG A 434 -0.68 2.13 -24.21
CA ARG A 434 -0.97 2.72 -25.49
C ARG A 434 -0.11 2.07 -26.55
N MET A 435 -0.73 1.31 -27.44
CA MET A 435 0.00 0.75 -28.57
C MET A 435 0.55 1.87 -29.45
N SER A 436 1.80 1.75 -29.86
CA SER A 436 2.45 2.58 -30.87
C SER A 436 3.17 1.72 -31.89
N VAL A 437 3.36 2.22 -33.08
CA VAL A 437 4.26 1.59 -34.03
C VAL A 437 5.69 1.87 -33.61
N ALA A 438 6.45 0.84 -33.34
CA ALA A 438 7.85 0.94 -32.92
C ALA A 438 8.80 0.78 -34.12
N GLU A 439 8.41 -0.01 -35.12
CA GLU A 439 9.27 -0.33 -36.25
C GLU A 439 8.44 -0.59 -37.51
N LEU A 440 8.95 -0.15 -38.66
CA LEU A 440 8.43 -0.48 -39.97
C LEU A 440 9.49 -1.24 -40.77
N ALA A 441 9.05 -2.20 -41.59
CA ALA A 441 9.91 -2.84 -42.58
C ALA A 441 9.28 -2.78 -43.95
N SER A 442 9.95 -2.13 -44.88
CA SER A 442 9.56 -1.99 -46.29
C SER A 442 10.79 -1.98 -47.18
N ASP A 443 10.71 -2.60 -48.34
CA ASP A 443 11.82 -2.66 -49.32
C ASP A 443 13.16 -3.12 -48.74
N GLU A 444 13.14 -4.17 -47.88
CA GLU A 444 14.31 -4.73 -47.19
C GLU A 444 14.97 -3.76 -46.19
N ARG A 445 14.42 -2.56 -45.97
CA ARG A 445 14.86 -1.59 -44.96
C ARG A 445 14.05 -1.76 -43.70
N ARG A 446 14.69 -1.58 -42.57
CA ARG A 446 14.06 -1.50 -41.24
C ARG A 446 14.19 -0.09 -40.74
N LEU A 447 13.11 0.48 -40.25
CA LEU A 447 13.00 1.85 -39.78
C LEU A 447 12.40 1.85 -38.38
N ALA A 448 13.11 2.47 -37.43
CA ALA A 448 12.57 2.71 -36.11
C ALA A 448 11.64 3.92 -36.14
N ALA A 449 10.46 3.80 -35.53
CA ALA A 449 9.51 4.91 -35.41
C ALA A 449 9.73 5.65 -34.07
N GLY A 450 10.06 6.95 -34.13
CA GLY A 450 10.18 7.82 -32.96
C GLY A 450 8.81 8.24 -32.41
N PRO A 451 8.80 8.78 -31.17
CA PRO A 451 7.58 9.27 -30.54
C PRO A 451 6.90 10.45 -31.27
N ASP A 452 7.67 11.15 -32.08
CA ASP A 452 7.26 12.30 -32.91
C ASP A 452 6.85 11.89 -34.34
N GLY A 453 6.77 10.59 -34.63
CA GLY A 453 6.48 10.04 -35.96
C GLY A 453 7.66 10.07 -36.94
N SER A 454 8.86 10.48 -36.47
CA SER A 454 10.09 10.38 -37.27
C SER A 454 10.43 8.91 -37.54
N LEU A 455 10.82 8.60 -38.76
CA LEU A 455 11.27 7.28 -39.16
C LEU A 455 12.78 7.32 -39.41
N THR A 456 13.54 6.49 -38.69
CA THR A 456 15.00 6.50 -38.75
C THR A 456 15.55 5.12 -39.13
N GLU A 457 16.52 5.11 -40.03
CA GLU A 457 17.31 3.91 -40.35
C GLU A 457 18.28 3.56 -39.20
N PRO A 458 18.81 2.32 -39.15
CA PRO A 458 19.76 1.92 -38.10
C PRO A 458 21.05 2.77 -38.05
N ASP A 459 21.40 3.45 -39.15
CA ASP A 459 22.53 4.40 -39.25
C ASP A 459 22.22 5.79 -38.70
N GLY A 460 20.96 6.03 -38.24
CA GLY A 460 20.48 7.31 -37.71
C GLY A 460 19.94 8.28 -38.76
N ARG A 461 19.88 7.90 -40.03
CA ARG A 461 19.31 8.75 -41.09
C ARG A 461 17.78 8.79 -41.01
N THR A 462 17.22 9.98 -40.96
CA THR A 462 15.76 10.17 -41.00
C THR A 462 15.23 10.06 -42.44
N VAL A 463 14.13 9.32 -42.59
CA VAL A 463 13.46 9.08 -43.87
C VAL A 463 12.13 9.84 -43.88
N ASP A 464 11.85 10.65 -44.90
CA ASP A 464 10.51 11.23 -45.11
C ASP A 464 9.59 10.16 -45.70
N PRO A 465 8.57 9.68 -44.95
CA PRO A 465 7.66 8.65 -45.45
C PRO A 465 6.81 9.08 -46.61
N ARG A 466 6.66 10.39 -46.91
CA ARG A 466 5.91 10.91 -48.05
C ARG A 466 6.73 10.86 -49.34
N ALA A 467 8.04 10.97 -49.22
CA ALA A 467 8.94 10.88 -50.38
C ALA A 467 9.23 9.41 -50.78
N ASP A 468 8.93 8.45 -49.92
CA ASP A 468 9.14 7.01 -50.13
C ASP A 468 7.82 6.34 -50.53
N ALA A 469 7.73 5.85 -51.77
CA ALA A 469 6.48 5.26 -52.30
C ALA A 469 6.03 4.00 -51.53
N GLY A 470 6.95 3.19 -50.99
CA GLY A 470 6.65 2.01 -50.19
C GLY A 470 6.05 2.39 -48.83
N LEU A 471 6.69 3.30 -48.11
CA LEU A 471 6.24 3.80 -46.80
C LEU A 471 4.92 4.57 -46.91
N ALA A 472 4.79 5.46 -47.93
CA ALA A 472 3.56 6.20 -48.17
C ALA A 472 2.37 5.22 -48.41
N ARG A 473 2.59 4.16 -49.20
CA ARG A 473 1.56 3.14 -49.43
C ARG A 473 1.25 2.33 -48.16
N LEU A 474 2.25 1.97 -47.36
CA LEU A 474 2.04 1.26 -46.10
C LEU A 474 1.17 2.08 -45.14
N LEU A 475 1.49 3.37 -44.94
CA LEU A 475 0.73 4.28 -44.12
C LEU A 475 -0.69 4.50 -44.63
N GLN A 476 -0.84 4.64 -45.96
CA GLN A 476 -2.14 4.73 -46.61
C GLN A 476 -3.03 3.52 -46.32
N ILE A 477 -2.49 2.29 -46.46
CA ILE A 477 -3.21 1.07 -46.12
C ILE A 477 -3.54 1.02 -44.63
N GLY A 478 -2.63 1.43 -43.74
CA GLY A 478 -2.85 1.54 -42.29
C GLY A 478 -4.04 2.42 -41.93
N VAL A 479 -4.22 3.56 -42.63
CA VAL A 479 -5.34 4.49 -42.45
C VAL A 479 -6.64 3.94 -43.05
N LEU A 480 -6.60 3.42 -44.25
CA LEU A 480 -7.77 2.99 -45.01
C LEU A 480 -8.34 1.66 -44.45
N CYS A 481 -7.47 0.69 -44.19
CA CYS A 481 -7.87 -0.58 -43.60
C CYS A 481 -8.02 -0.49 -42.04
N SER A 482 -8.89 0.41 -41.60
CA SER A 482 -9.10 0.70 -40.16
C SER A 482 -10.50 1.23 -39.92
N GLU A 483 -11.04 0.94 -38.72
CA GLU A 483 -12.33 1.43 -38.22
C GLU A 483 -12.22 2.59 -37.26
N THR A 484 -11.00 3.01 -36.92
CA THR A 484 -10.77 4.14 -36.01
C THR A 484 -11.54 5.38 -36.46
N ALA A 485 -12.46 5.87 -35.66
CA ALA A 485 -13.11 7.16 -35.87
C ALA A 485 -12.14 8.30 -35.51
N ILE A 486 -12.12 9.33 -36.36
CA ILE A 486 -11.27 10.52 -36.21
C ILE A 486 -12.20 11.67 -35.84
N ALA A 487 -12.06 12.22 -34.62
CA ALA A 487 -12.81 13.39 -34.16
C ALA A 487 -11.86 14.56 -33.89
N PRO A 488 -12.28 15.82 -34.09
CA PRO A 488 -11.47 16.97 -33.66
C PRO A 488 -11.31 16.99 -32.15
N GLY A 489 -10.08 17.07 -31.64
CA GLY A 489 -9.77 17.22 -30.21
C GLY A 489 -9.67 18.68 -29.80
N GLU A 490 -9.78 18.96 -28.49
CA GLU A 490 -9.75 20.30 -27.90
C GLU A 490 -8.39 21.02 -28.10
N ASP A 491 -7.29 20.27 -28.21
CA ASP A 491 -5.93 20.79 -28.37
C ASP A 491 -5.48 20.88 -29.83
N GLY A 492 -6.39 20.81 -30.82
CA GLY A 492 -6.06 20.80 -32.24
C GLY A 492 -5.44 19.47 -32.72
N ARG A 493 -5.27 18.48 -31.85
CA ARG A 493 -4.87 17.12 -32.23
C ARG A 493 -6.12 16.24 -32.39
N PRO A 494 -6.17 15.35 -33.41
CA PRO A 494 -7.31 14.49 -33.57
C PRO A 494 -7.45 13.46 -32.45
N THR A 495 -8.64 13.29 -31.91
CA THR A 495 -8.98 12.20 -31.01
C THR A 495 -9.31 10.96 -31.83
N LEU A 496 -8.64 9.85 -31.56
CA LEU A 496 -8.78 8.58 -32.24
C LEU A 496 -9.62 7.59 -31.41
N ASN A 497 -10.72 7.14 -31.97
CA ASN A 497 -11.65 6.24 -31.29
C ASN A 497 -11.75 4.91 -32.08
N GLY A 498 -11.03 3.89 -31.61
CA GLY A 498 -10.92 2.59 -32.28
C GLY A 498 -10.08 1.61 -31.44
N THR A 499 -9.75 0.46 -32.03
CA THR A 499 -8.86 -0.49 -31.34
C THR A 499 -7.45 0.10 -31.20
N ALA A 500 -6.76 -0.25 -30.09
CA ALA A 500 -5.41 0.28 -29.80
C ALA A 500 -4.43 0.07 -30.99
N THR A 501 -4.51 -1.08 -31.65
CA THR A 501 -3.68 -1.40 -32.83
C THR A 501 -3.98 -0.50 -34.03
N GLU A 502 -5.25 -0.19 -34.27
CA GLU A 502 -5.66 0.67 -35.39
C GLU A 502 -5.36 2.14 -35.08
N ASN A 503 -5.61 2.57 -33.86
CA ASN A 503 -5.24 3.90 -33.39
C ASN A 503 -3.74 4.17 -33.57
N ALA A 504 -2.88 3.19 -33.27
CA ALA A 504 -1.43 3.32 -33.44
C ALA A 504 -1.02 3.56 -34.90
N LEU A 505 -1.63 2.85 -35.84
CA LEU A 505 -1.35 3.00 -37.28
C LEU A 505 -1.84 4.36 -37.82
N VAL A 506 -3.03 4.78 -37.42
CA VAL A 506 -3.60 6.08 -37.82
C VAL A 506 -2.82 7.23 -37.17
N GLN A 507 -2.40 7.08 -35.91
CA GLN A 507 -1.56 8.06 -35.22
C GLN A 507 -0.22 8.26 -35.93
N LEU A 508 0.48 7.16 -36.27
CA LEU A 508 1.75 7.25 -37.00
C LEU A 508 1.57 8.00 -38.33
N ALA A 509 0.45 7.77 -39.06
CA ALA A 509 0.18 8.47 -40.31
C ALA A 509 0.01 9.98 -40.06
N PHE A 510 -0.68 10.39 -39.01
CA PHE A 510 -0.79 11.81 -38.60
C PHE A 510 0.57 12.42 -38.26
N ASP A 511 1.35 11.73 -37.41
CA ASP A 511 2.64 12.19 -36.97
C ASP A 511 3.63 12.30 -38.14
N ALA A 512 3.49 11.43 -39.15
CA ALA A 512 4.22 11.49 -40.41
C ALA A 512 3.67 12.56 -41.39
N GLY A 513 2.67 13.37 -41.00
CA GLY A 513 2.14 14.48 -41.77
C GLY A 513 1.16 14.09 -42.88
N LEU A 514 0.54 12.90 -42.80
CA LEU A 514 -0.57 12.51 -43.70
C LEU A 514 -1.93 12.99 -43.13
N ASP A 515 -2.72 13.64 -43.97
CA ASP A 515 -4.12 13.94 -43.62
C ASP A 515 -5.00 12.70 -43.81
N ALA A 516 -5.11 11.91 -42.69
CA ALA A 516 -5.90 10.69 -42.70
C ALA A 516 -7.39 10.92 -42.98
N ALA A 517 -7.94 12.09 -42.63
CA ALA A 517 -9.32 12.44 -42.89
C ALA A 517 -9.55 12.77 -44.39
N ALA A 518 -8.63 13.52 -45.01
CA ALA A 518 -8.67 13.79 -46.45
C ALA A 518 -8.51 12.49 -47.22
N LEU A 519 -7.57 11.64 -46.85
CA LEU A 519 -7.31 10.36 -47.49
C LEU A 519 -8.55 9.45 -47.51
N ARG A 520 -9.33 9.41 -46.42
CA ARG A 520 -10.60 8.66 -46.37
C ARG A 520 -11.71 9.30 -47.18
N ARG A 521 -11.76 10.62 -47.29
CA ARG A 521 -12.72 11.33 -48.14
C ARG A 521 -12.43 11.06 -49.61
N GLU A 522 -11.17 11.04 -50.02
CA GLU A 522 -10.74 10.75 -51.39
C GLU A 522 -10.94 9.28 -51.75
N ASN A 523 -10.89 8.38 -50.77
CA ASN A 523 -11.05 6.95 -50.96
C ASN A 523 -12.21 6.39 -50.12
N PRO A 524 -13.48 6.68 -50.45
CA PRO A 524 -14.64 6.23 -49.66
C PRO A 524 -14.69 4.70 -49.60
N ARG A 525 -14.94 4.19 -48.37
CA ARG A 525 -15.04 2.74 -48.13
C ARG A 525 -16.32 2.17 -48.73
N LEU A 526 -16.18 1.14 -49.55
CA LEU A 526 -17.29 0.40 -50.19
C LEU A 526 -17.71 -0.81 -49.32
N SER A 527 -16.73 -1.56 -48.81
CA SER A 527 -17.03 -2.72 -47.97
C SER A 527 -15.87 -2.99 -46.98
N ILE A 528 -16.19 -3.75 -45.96
CA ILE A 528 -15.25 -4.23 -44.95
C ILE A 528 -15.49 -5.72 -44.66
N ARG A 529 -14.44 -6.49 -44.57
CA ARG A 529 -14.45 -7.83 -44.02
C ARG A 529 -13.52 -7.88 -42.81
N HIS A 530 -14.11 -8.12 -41.63
CA HIS A 530 -13.39 -8.22 -40.40
C HIS A 530 -12.57 -9.51 -40.30
N ARG A 531 -11.53 -9.48 -39.45
CA ARG A 531 -10.81 -10.68 -39.05
C ARG A 531 -11.72 -11.63 -38.27
N SER A 532 -11.53 -12.92 -38.46
CA SER A 532 -12.17 -13.97 -37.67
C SER A 532 -11.15 -15.05 -37.30
N GLU A 533 -11.56 -16.08 -36.60
CA GLU A 533 -10.70 -17.23 -36.33
C GLU A 533 -10.23 -17.95 -37.60
N ALA A 534 -11.08 -17.96 -38.65
CA ALA A 534 -10.77 -18.57 -39.94
C ALA A 534 -9.88 -17.66 -40.81
N TYR A 535 -9.93 -16.34 -40.62
CA TYR A 535 -9.20 -15.36 -41.43
C TYR A 535 -8.51 -14.34 -40.50
N ARG A 536 -7.21 -14.49 -40.29
CA ARG A 536 -6.43 -13.61 -39.39
C ARG A 536 -6.02 -12.29 -40.05
N PHE A 537 -6.84 -11.78 -40.97
CA PHE A 537 -6.62 -10.50 -41.64
C PHE A 537 -7.93 -9.78 -41.88
N MET A 538 -7.85 -8.48 -42.06
CA MET A 538 -8.93 -7.57 -42.36
C MET A 538 -8.79 -7.09 -43.82
N VAL A 539 -9.89 -6.97 -44.53
CA VAL A 539 -9.93 -6.46 -45.90
C VAL A 539 -10.89 -5.30 -45.97
N THR A 540 -10.47 -4.21 -46.57
CA THR A 540 -11.36 -3.08 -46.90
C THR A 540 -11.25 -2.75 -48.37
N ARG A 541 -12.38 -2.38 -48.97
CA ARG A 541 -12.44 -1.96 -50.36
C ARG A 541 -12.84 -0.50 -50.44
N HIS A 542 -12.13 0.27 -51.27
CA HIS A 542 -12.28 1.71 -51.37
C HIS A 542 -12.44 2.13 -52.83
N ARG A 543 -13.30 3.12 -53.09
CA ARG A 543 -13.40 3.78 -54.40
C ARG A 543 -12.22 4.73 -54.56
N ARG A 544 -11.50 4.64 -55.70
CA ARG A 544 -10.38 5.54 -56.01
C ARG A 544 -10.90 6.84 -56.65
N ALA A 545 -10.24 7.97 -56.33
CA ALA A 545 -10.59 9.28 -56.91
C ALA A 545 -10.48 9.29 -58.47
N GLY A 546 -9.58 8.49 -59.06
CA GLY A 546 -9.39 8.30 -60.50
C GLY A 546 -10.25 7.22 -61.14
N GLY A 547 -11.22 6.62 -60.43
CA GLY A 547 -12.01 5.46 -60.86
C GLY A 547 -11.37 4.14 -60.43
N GLY A 548 -12.19 3.07 -60.44
CA GLY A 548 -11.74 1.73 -59.98
C GLY A 548 -11.80 1.53 -58.45
N VAL A 549 -11.26 0.42 -58.00
CA VAL A 549 -11.31 -0.03 -56.59
C VAL A 549 -9.91 -0.31 -56.07
N LEU A 550 -9.60 0.20 -54.89
CA LEU A 550 -8.45 -0.17 -54.05
C LEU A 550 -8.90 -1.18 -53.00
N VAL A 551 -8.31 -2.37 -53.02
CA VAL A 551 -8.42 -3.38 -51.98
C VAL A 551 -7.22 -3.19 -51.04
N ALA A 552 -7.46 -2.90 -49.77
CA ALA A 552 -6.43 -2.76 -48.73
C ALA A 552 -6.57 -3.90 -47.72
N VAL A 553 -5.46 -4.54 -47.39
CA VAL A 553 -5.42 -5.70 -46.52
C VAL A 553 -4.36 -5.51 -45.44
N LYS A 554 -4.70 -5.79 -44.17
CA LYS A 554 -3.78 -5.88 -43.07
C LYS A 554 -4.08 -7.10 -42.19
N GLY A 555 -3.07 -7.72 -41.60
CA GLY A 555 -3.30 -8.87 -40.73
C GLY A 555 -2.03 -9.62 -40.37
N SER A 556 -2.21 -10.90 -39.99
CA SER A 556 -1.09 -11.79 -39.72
C SER A 556 -0.14 -11.83 -40.93
N PRO A 557 1.18 -11.57 -40.73
CA PRO A 557 2.13 -11.51 -41.82
C PRO A 557 2.09 -12.76 -42.74
N GLU A 558 2.03 -13.94 -42.13
CA GLU A 558 1.98 -15.22 -42.82
C GLU A 558 0.73 -15.38 -43.68
N ASP A 559 -0.45 -14.98 -43.15
CA ASP A 559 -1.72 -15.10 -43.82
C ASP A 559 -1.82 -14.11 -44.97
N VAL A 560 -1.39 -12.87 -44.78
CA VAL A 560 -1.37 -11.82 -45.81
C VAL A 560 -0.36 -12.19 -46.92
N LEU A 561 0.83 -12.70 -46.56
CA LEU A 561 1.87 -13.10 -47.51
C LEU A 561 1.40 -14.25 -48.42
N ARG A 562 0.56 -15.16 -47.91
CA ARG A 562 -0.02 -16.25 -48.72
C ARG A 562 -0.94 -15.73 -49.84
N LEU A 563 -1.60 -14.60 -49.61
CA LEU A 563 -2.48 -13.97 -50.62
C LEU A 563 -1.70 -13.14 -51.65
N CYS A 564 -0.40 -12.92 -51.45
CA CYS A 564 0.42 -12.08 -52.33
C CYS A 564 1.12 -12.89 -53.42
N SER A 565 1.04 -12.41 -54.66
CA SER A 565 1.83 -12.88 -55.81
C SER A 565 2.84 -11.85 -56.31
N ARG A 566 2.77 -10.60 -55.80
CA ARG A 566 3.59 -9.46 -56.17
C ARG A 566 4.16 -8.76 -54.94
N ARG A 567 5.20 -7.96 -55.12
CA ARG A 567 5.72 -7.02 -54.08
C ARG A 567 5.95 -5.64 -54.67
N LEU A 568 5.79 -4.64 -53.81
CA LEU A 568 6.13 -3.25 -54.15
C LEU A 568 7.62 -3.05 -53.79
N CYS A 569 8.43 -2.58 -54.75
CA CYS A 569 9.83 -2.27 -54.56
C CYS A 569 10.17 -0.94 -55.21
N ASN A 570 10.70 0.01 -54.46
CA ASN A 570 11.07 1.35 -54.96
C ASN A 570 9.96 1.97 -55.85
N GLY A 571 8.69 1.87 -55.41
CA GLY A 571 7.54 2.40 -56.12
C GLY A 571 7.07 1.53 -57.31
N THR A 572 7.76 0.44 -57.66
CA THR A 572 7.39 -0.46 -58.81
C THR A 572 6.88 -1.80 -58.32
N VAL A 573 5.84 -2.32 -58.94
CA VAL A 573 5.24 -3.62 -58.64
C VAL A 573 5.94 -4.70 -59.45
N ARG A 574 6.53 -5.72 -58.77
CA ARG A 574 7.21 -6.87 -59.36
C ARG A 574 6.67 -8.20 -58.81
N ALA A 575 6.98 -9.30 -59.50
CA ALA A 575 6.61 -10.63 -59.00
C ALA A 575 7.32 -10.91 -57.67
N LEU A 576 6.65 -11.58 -56.73
CA LEU A 576 7.17 -11.99 -55.43
C LEU A 576 7.88 -13.34 -55.57
N ALA A 577 9.22 -13.37 -55.49
CA ALA A 577 10.01 -14.56 -55.55
C ALA A 577 10.05 -15.32 -54.22
N ASP A 578 10.44 -16.59 -54.19
CA ASP A 578 10.56 -17.37 -52.98
C ASP A 578 11.62 -16.81 -52.03
N ALA A 579 12.70 -16.24 -52.55
CA ALA A 579 13.72 -15.55 -51.77
C ALA A 579 13.15 -14.33 -51.05
N ASP A 580 12.23 -13.59 -51.70
CA ASP A 580 11.56 -12.47 -51.08
C ASP A 580 10.64 -12.89 -49.91
N ARG A 581 9.89 -13.99 -50.14
CA ARG A 581 9.08 -14.61 -49.08
C ARG A 581 9.88 -14.98 -47.85
N GLU A 582 11.05 -15.57 -48.06
CA GLU A 582 11.92 -15.97 -46.94
C GLU A 582 12.55 -14.78 -46.24
N ALA A 583 12.92 -13.71 -46.95
CA ALA A 583 13.39 -12.46 -46.37
C ALA A 583 12.28 -11.80 -45.53
N ILE A 584 11.02 -11.76 -46.00
CA ILE A 584 9.87 -11.23 -45.24
C ILE A 584 9.60 -12.06 -43.98
N ARG A 585 9.68 -13.40 -44.06
CA ARG A 585 9.50 -14.26 -42.88
C ARG A 585 10.58 -14.01 -41.84
N ARG A 586 11.84 -13.88 -42.25
CA ARG A 586 12.95 -13.55 -41.34
C ARG A 586 12.72 -12.19 -40.67
N ALA A 587 12.37 -11.15 -41.44
CA ALA A 587 12.06 -9.84 -40.87
C ALA A 587 10.91 -9.90 -39.86
N ASN A 588 9.86 -10.68 -40.15
CA ASN A 588 8.75 -10.90 -39.22
C ASN A 588 9.21 -11.58 -37.92
N LEU A 589 10.05 -12.63 -38.01
CA LEU A 589 10.58 -13.32 -36.83
C LEU A 589 11.48 -12.40 -35.99
N ASP A 590 12.38 -11.66 -36.62
CA ASP A 590 13.27 -10.72 -35.96
C ASP A 590 12.48 -9.63 -35.18
N MET A 591 11.41 -9.08 -35.80
CA MET A 591 10.52 -8.12 -35.13
C MET A 591 9.76 -8.77 -33.99
N ALA A 592 9.27 -9.99 -34.16
CA ALA A 592 8.57 -10.76 -33.13
C ALA A 592 9.50 -11.10 -31.93
N ASP A 593 10.77 -11.43 -32.19
CA ASP A 593 11.79 -11.65 -31.15
C ASP A 593 12.12 -10.34 -30.38
N GLY A 594 11.93 -9.18 -31.05
CA GLY A 594 11.93 -7.87 -30.42
C GLY A 594 10.68 -7.56 -29.59
N ALA A 595 9.80 -8.55 -29.39
CA ALA A 595 8.50 -8.43 -28.69
C ALA A 595 7.52 -7.45 -29.37
N LEU A 596 7.63 -7.27 -30.67
CA LEU A 596 6.70 -6.47 -31.43
C LEU A 596 5.52 -7.33 -31.88
N ARG A 597 4.35 -6.76 -31.82
CA ARG A 597 3.16 -7.32 -32.47
C ARG A 597 3.21 -6.95 -33.96
N VAL A 598 3.54 -7.91 -34.82
CA VAL A 598 3.78 -7.64 -36.23
C VAL A 598 2.49 -7.78 -37.04
N LEU A 599 2.26 -6.80 -37.95
CA LEU A 599 1.21 -6.81 -38.95
C LEU A 599 1.83 -6.72 -40.33
N GLY A 600 1.31 -7.53 -41.28
CA GLY A 600 1.64 -7.45 -42.68
C GLY A 600 0.60 -6.63 -43.47
N PHE A 601 1.06 -5.93 -44.51
CA PHE A 601 0.27 -5.03 -45.34
C PHE A 601 0.37 -5.39 -46.80
N ALA A 602 -0.80 -5.43 -47.48
CA ALA A 602 -0.87 -5.69 -48.91
C ALA A 602 -2.01 -4.90 -49.55
N PHE A 603 -1.94 -4.72 -50.84
CA PHE A 603 -3.01 -4.07 -51.60
C PHE A 603 -3.17 -4.69 -53.00
N ARG A 604 -4.28 -4.35 -53.64
CA ARG A 604 -4.53 -4.55 -55.07
C ARG A 604 -5.40 -3.43 -55.63
N GLU A 605 -5.10 -2.99 -56.83
CA GLU A 605 -5.89 -2.00 -57.54
C GLU A 605 -6.60 -2.65 -58.72
N PHE A 606 -7.86 -2.29 -58.94
CA PHE A 606 -8.69 -2.75 -60.03
C PHE A 606 -9.24 -1.54 -60.77
N ASP A 607 -9.24 -1.59 -62.10
CA ASP A 607 -9.78 -0.50 -62.93
C ASP A 607 -11.30 -0.57 -63.07
N ALA A 608 -11.92 -1.74 -62.85
CA ALA A 608 -13.37 -1.94 -62.90
C ALA A 608 -13.95 -2.03 -61.47
N ALA A 609 -15.16 -1.44 -61.28
CA ALA A 609 -15.82 -1.43 -59.97
C ALA A 609 -16.29 -2.83 -59.47
N ASP A 610 -16.54 -3.76 -60.40
CA ASP A 610 -17.08 -5.11 -60.10
C ASP A 610 -15.99 -6.20 -59.94
N ALA A 611 -14.72 -5.84 -59.99
CA ALA A 611 -13.65 -6.81 -59.83
C ALA A 611 -13.58 -7.31 -58.38
N ALA A 612 -13.94 -8.57 -58.16
CA ALA A 612 -13.95 -9.21 -56.86
C ALA A 612 -12.83 -10.26 -56.78
N GLY A 613 -11.83 -10.02 -56.00
CA GLY A 613 -10.78 -10.99 -55.65
C GLY A 613 -9.91 -10.49 -54.51
N ASP A 614 -9.72 -11.31 -53.48
CA ASP A 614 -8.79 -11.00 -52.36
C ASP A 614 -7.48 -11.77 -52.51
N ASP A 615 -7.20 -12.29 -53.70
CA ASP A 615 -6.00 -13.04 -54.12
C ASP A 615 -5.12 -12.21 -55.07
N ALA A 616 -3.92 -12.70 -55.30
CA ALA A 616 -2.92 -12.04 -56.13
C ALA A 616 -2.61 -10.60 -55.72
N LEU A 617 -2.53 -10.36 -54.41
CA LEU A 617 -2.22 -9.07 -53.82
C LEU A 617 -0.74 -8.68 -54.03
N THR A 618 -0.45 -7.38 -53.85
CA THR A 618 0.89 -6.81 -53.83
C THR A 618 1.29 -6.57 -52.41
N TRP A 619 2.32 -7.24 -51.95
CA TRP A 619 2.93 -7.06 -50.60
C TRP A 619 3.61 -5.70 -50.51
N VAL A 620 3.45 -4.99 -49.36
CA VAL A 620 4.03 -3.65 -49.12
C VAL A 620 5.07 -3.68 -48.03
N GLY A 621 4.76 -4.31 -46.85
CA GLY A 621 5.69 -4.29 -45.73
C GLY A 621 5.07 -4.80 -44.46
N LEU A 622 5.83 -4.62 -43.37
CA LEU A 622 5.49 -4.98 -41.99
C LEU A 622 5.42 -3.73 -41.11
N ALA A 623 4.55 -3.74 -40.12
CA ALA A 623 4.59 -2.82 -38.99
C ALA A 623 4.65 -3.60 -37.67
N GLY A 624 5.65 -3.33 -36.86
CA GLY A 624 5.82 -3.83 -35.52
C GLY A 624 5.30 -2.84 -34.50
N LEU A 625 4.34 -3.28 -33.69
CA LEU A 625 3.70 -2.47 -32.68
C LEU A 625 4.08 -2.94 -31.30
N ALA A 626 4.30 -1.98 -30.39
CA ALA A 626 4.59 -2.24 -28.97
C ALA A 626 3.83 -1.26 -28.09
N ASP A 627 3.68 -1.62 -26.82
CA ASP A 627 3.29 -0.69 -25.76
C ASP A 627 4.58 -0.13 -25.15
N PRO A 628 4.93 1.14 -25.38
CA PRO A 628 6.23 1.68 -25.01
C PRO A 628 6.39 1.78 -23.49
N VAL A 629 7.60 1.51 -23.03
CA VAL A 629 7.99 1.69 -21.62
C VAL A 629 7.93 3.18 -21.25
N ARG A 630 7.37 3.49 -20.08
CA ARG A 630 7.29 4.87 -19.57
C ARG A 630 8.69 5.49 -19.41
N PRO A 631 8.85 6.79 -19.72
CA PRO A 631 10.09 7.52 -19.43
C PRO A 631 10.47 7.38 -17.94
N GLY A 632 11.76 7.32 -17.65
CA GLY A 632 12.27 7.24 -16.27
C GLY A 632 12.26 5.82 -15.65
N THR A 633 11.51 4.85 -16.19
CA THR A 633 11.37 3.51 -15.61
C THR A 633 12.72 2.79 -15.45
N ARG A 634 13.62 2.90 -16.45
CA ARG A 634 14.97 2.33 -16.36
C ARG A 634 15.79 2.96 -15.22
N GLY A 635 15.61 4.27 -15.00
CA GLY A 635 16.20 4.99 -13.87
C GLY A 635 15.68 4.47 -12.54
N LEU A 636 14.36 4.27 -12.42
CA LEU A 636 13.74 3.70 -11.25
C LEU A 636 14.28 2.30 -10.93
N MET A 637 14.35 1.39 -11.93
CA MET A 637 14.87 0.02 -11.72
C MET A 637 16.31 0.04 -11.18
N ARG A 638 17.14 0.93 -11.71
CA ARG A 638 18.53 1.13 -11.22
C ARG A 638 18.54 1.65 -9.78
N THR A 639 17.70 2.64 -9.47
CA THR A 639 17.60 3.23 -8.12
C THR A 639 17.13 2.19 -7.11
N LEU A 640 16.11 1.39 -7.43
CA LEU A 640 15.61 0.34 -6.54
C LEU A 640 16.68 -0.71 -6.24
N ARG A 641 17.41 -1.18 -7.27
CA ARG A 641 18.52 -2.14 -7.06
C ARG A 641 19.64 -1.53 -6.22
N GLY A 642 19.98 -0.26 -6.48
CA GLY A 642 20.95 0.49 -5.66
C GLY A 642 20.49 0.63 -4.21
N ALA A 643 19.18 0.67 -3.98
CA ALA A 643 18.56 0.72 -2.66
C ALA A 643 18.42 -0.67 -2.00
N GLY A 644 18.95 -1.74 -2.61
CA GLY A 644 18.84 -3.11 -2.13
C GLY A 644 17.42 -3.70 -2.23
N ILE A 645 16.56 -3.11 -3.07
CA ILE A 645 15.20 -3.58 -3.33
C ILE A 645 15.22 -4.38 -4.62
N HIS A 646 14.67 -5.58 -4.59
CA HIS A 646 14.58 -6.46 -5.74
C HIS A 646 13.34 -6.15 -6.58
N PRO A 647 13.47 -5.59 -7.81
CA PRO A 647 12.33 -5.35 -8.68
C PRO A 647 11.91 -6.65 -9.37
N LEU A 648 10.62 -6.98 -9.29
CA LEU A 648 9.98 -8.12 -9.95
C LEU A 648 8.91 -7.61 -10.91
N VAL A 649 8.89 -8.10 -12.15
CA VAL A 649 7.85 -7.80 -13.13
C VAL A 649 6.89 -8.98 -13.24
N LEU A 650 5.60 -8.73 -13.03
CA LEU A 650 4.52 -9.69 -13.15
C LEU A 650 3.71 -9.35 -14.40
N THR A 651 3.66 -10.22 -15.40
CA THR A 651 2.96 -9.93 -16.66
C THR A 651 2.17 -11.12 -17.18
N GLY A 652 1.02 -10.83 -17.81
CA GLY A 652 0.26 -11.81 -18.59
C GLY A 652 0.88 -12.13 -19.94
N ASP A 653 1.96 -11.46 -20.35
CA ASP A 653 2.63 -11.67 -21.64
C ASP A 653 3.34 -13.02 -21.71
N GLN A 654 3.59 -13.46 -22.94
CA GLN A 654 4.42 -14.62 -23.23
C GLN A 654 5.89 -14.35 -22.88
N VAL A 655 6.63 -15.43 -22.59
CA VAL A 655 8.05 -15.38 -22.19
C VAL A 655 8.94 -14.53 -23.11
N PRO A 656 8.87 -14.62 -24.47
CA PRO A 656 9.70 -13.79 -25.35
C PRO A 656 9.42 -12.29 -25.16
N THR A 657 8.16 -11.89 -25.12
CA THR A 657 7.72 -10.50 -24.89
C THR A 657 8.19 -9.99 -23.51
N ALA A 658 8.00 -10.79 -22.47
CA ALA A 658 8.40 -10.46 -21.12
C ALA A 658 9.94 -10.26 -21.02
N ARG A 659 10.71 -11.10 -21.71
CA ARG A 659 12.17 -11.00 -21.80
C ARG A 659 12.64 -9.74 -22.52
N ALA A 660 11.99 -9.37 -23.61
CA ALA A 660 12.34 -8.17 -24.37
C ALA A 660 12.05 -6.89 -23.55
N VAL A 661 10.89 -6.82 -22.87
CA VAL A 661 10.57 -5.73 -21.95
C VAL A 661 11.59 -5.65 -20.82
N ALA A 662 11.99 -6.76 -20.23
CA ALA A 662 12.99 -6.78 -19.17
C ALA A 662 14.37 -6.23 -19.63
N ARG A 663 14.74 -6.49 -20.89
CA ARG A 663 15.94 -5.87 -21.51
C ARG A 663 15.79 -4.36 -21.63
N GLN A 664 14.65 -3.87 -22.10
CA GLN A 664 14.36 -2.43 -22.19
C GLN A 664 14.39 -1.74 -20.83
N LEU A 665 13.92 -2.41 -19.77
CA LEU A 665 13.96 -1.93 -18.40
C LEU A 665 15.36 -1.91 -17.78
N GLY A 666 16.32 -2.57 -18.39
CA GLY A 666 17.69 -2.67 -17.87
C GLY A 666 17.75 -3.44 -16.55
N LEU A 667 16.91 -4.47 -16.40
CA LEU A 667 16.89 -5.30 -15.19
C LEU A 667 18.15 -6.16 -15.05
N PHE A 668 19.04 -6.15 -16.05
CA PHE A 668 20.23 -7.00 -16.13
C PHE A 668 21.47 -6.22 -16.49
N ASP A 669 22.55 -6.56 -15.83
CA ASP A 669 23.92 -6.14 -16.15
C ASP A 669 24.67 -7.37 -16.73
N GLY A 670 24.39 -7.69 -18.02
CA GLY A 670 25.20 -8.64 -18.80
C GLY A 670 24.98 -10.14 -18.56
N GLN A 671 24.00 -10.56 -17.77
CA GLN A 671 23.63 -11.98 -17.57
C GLN A 671 22.38 -12.37 -18.34
N ASP A 672 22.19 -13.68 -18.60
CA ASP A 672 20.97 -14.20 -19.20
C ASP A 672 19.74 -13.95 -18.29
N ILE A 673 18.66 -13.49 -18.92
CA ILE A 673 17.41 -13.18 -18.25
C ILE A 673 16.68 -14.45 -17.89
N GLU A 674 16.63 -14.81 -16.63
CA GLU A 674 15.77 -15.87 -16.13
C GLU A 674 14.33 -15.38 -16.04
N VAL A 675 13.46 -15.91 -16.89
CA VAL A 675 12.01 -15.64 -16.91
C VAL A 675 11.31 -16.91 -16.48
N LEU A 676 10.46 -16.83 -15.46
CA LEU A 676 9.68 -17.96 -14.98
C LEU A 676 8.26 -17.91 -15.57
N ASP A 677 7.80 -19.05 -16.07
CA ASP A 677 6.45 -19.19 -16.61
C ASP A 677 5.45 -19.53 -15.49
N ALA A 678 4.20 -19.07 -15.60
CA ALA A 678 3.13 -19.41 -14.67
C ALA A 678 2.92 -20.93 -14.52
N ALA A 679 3.15 -21.72 -15.57
CA ALA A 679 3.05 -23.18 -15.50
C ALA A 679 4.06 -23.81 -14.53
N ASP A 680 5.21 -23.18 -14.31
CA ASP A 680 6.22 -23.62 -13.34
C ASP A 680 5.84 -23.21 -11.92
N LEU A 681 5.20 -22.04 -11.74
CA LEU A 681 4.69 -21.57 -10.45
C LEU A 681 3.71 -22.53 -9.78
N ALA A 682 2.84 -23.15 -10.57
CA ALA A 682 1.84 -24.09 -10.05
C ALA A 682 2.45 -25.32 -9.37
N ARG A 683 3.74 -25.60 -9.62
CA ARG A 683 4.50 -26.73 -9.07
C ARG A 683 5.34 -26.37 -7.86
N MET A 684 5.51 -25.05 -7.59
CA MET A 684 6.42 -24.54 -6.55
C MET A 684 5.69 -24.37 -5.21
N GLY A 685 6.33 -24.79 -4.13
CA GLY A 685 5.93 -24.44 -2.78
C GLY A 685 6.36 -23.02 -2.41
N PRO A 686 5.81 -22.42 -1.30
CA PRO A 686 6.12 -21.04 -0.90
C PRO A 686 7.63 -20.78 -0.72
N ARG A 687 8.39 -21.73 -0.20
CA ARG A 687 9.85 -21.60 -0.01
C ARG A 687 10.62 -21.64 -1.34
N GLU A 688 10.20 -22.48 -2.27
CA GLU A 688 10.80 -22.58 -3.60
C GLU A 688 10.52 -21.31 -4.41
N LEU A 689 9.29 -20.80 -4.31
CA LEU A 689 8.89 -19.54 -4.94
C LEU A 689 9.73 -18.36 -4.43
N ALA A 690 9.97 -18.27 -3.13
CA ALA A 690 10.80 -17.21 -2.56
C ALA A 690 12.27 -17.32 -2.99
N ALA A 691 12.81 -18.53 -3.08
CA ALA A 691 14.16 -18.76 -3.58
C ALA A 691 14.28 -18.45 -5.09
N ALA A 692 13.26 -18.78 -5.88
CA ALA A 692 13.17 -18.42 -7.29
C ALA A 692 13.07 -16.90 -7.47
N ALA A 693 12.23 -16.23 -6.69
CA ALA A 693 12.01 -14.78 -6.77
C ALA A 693 13.28 -13.95 -6.43
N GLN A 694 14.27 -14.52 -5.75
CA GLN A 694 15.55 -13.85 -5.52
C GLN A 694 16.48 -13.87 -6.76
N ARG A 695 16.25 -14.77 -7.69
CA ARG A 695 17.05 -14.93 -8.93
C ARG A 695 16.29 -14.41 -10.15
N VAL A 696 15.00 -14.68 -10.21
CA VAL A 696 14.11 -14.33 -11.31
C VAL A 696 13.66 -12.88 -11.16
N HIS A 697 13.62 -12.17 -12.26
CA HIS A 697 13.15 -10.77 -12.29
C HIS A 697 11.82 -10.62 -13.01
N VAL A 698 11.37 -11.65 -13.74
CA VAL A 698 10.13 -11.61 -14.52
C VAL A 698 9.35 -12.92 -14.40
N PHE A 699 8.08 -12.79 -14.06
CA PHE A 699 7.10 -13.86 -14.13
C PHE A 699 6.17 -13.59 -15.31
N ALA A 700 6.14 -14.53 -16.26
CA ALA A 700 5.39 -14.44 -17.52
C ALA A 700 4.09 -15.28 -17.48
N ARG A 701 3.08 -14.90 -18.26
CA ARG A 701 1.77 -15.54 -18.37
C ARG A 701 1.00 -15.65 -17.04
N VAL A 702 1.25 -14.69 -16.14
CA VAL A 702 0.67 -14.69 -14.78
C VAL A 702 -0.76 -14.14 -14.81
N SER A 703 -1.70 -14.94 -14.34
CA SER A 703 -3.10 -14.51 -14.10
C SER A 703 -3.22 -13.67 -12.81
N PRO A 704 -4.33 -12.95 -12.59
CA PRO A 704 -4.57 -12.21 -11.35
C PRO A 704 -4.49 -13.07 -10.08
N ALA A 705 -4.97 -14.33 -10.14
CA ALA A 705 -4.91 -15.27 -9.03
C ALA A 705 -3.46 -15.67 -8.70
N GLU A 706 -2.64 -15.89 -9.73
CA GLU A 706 -1.22 -16.23 -9.56
C GLU A 706 -0.41 -15.03 -9.07
N LYS A 707 -0.73 -13.79 -9.48
CA LYS A 707 -0.13 -12.57 -8.90
C LYS A 707 -0.34 -12.54 -7.37
N LEU A 708 -1.56 -12.81 -6.92
CA LEU A 708 -1.88 -12.90 -5.49
C LEU A 708 -1.10 -14.04 -4.80
N GLN A 709 -0.96 -15.21 -5.44
CA GLN A 709 -0.19 -16.34 -4.92
C GLN A 709 1.29 -15.99 -4.77
N ILE A 710 1.89 -15.30 -5.75
CA ILE A 710 3.29 -14.83 -5.70
C ILE A 710 3.49 -13.90 -4.50
N ILE A 711 2.63 -12.88 -4.35
CA ILE A 711 2.71 -11.93 -3.22
C ILE A 711 2.68 -12.67 -1.88
N ARG A 712 1.68 -13.55 -1.68
CA ARG A 712 1.54 -14.32 -0.43
C ARG A 712 2.71 -15.28 -0.18
N GLY A 713 3.26 -15.88 -1.23
CA GLY A 713 4.43 -16.75 -1.14
C GLY A 713 5.68 -15.98 -0.68
N LEU A 714 5.90 -14.78 -1.20
CA LEU A 714 6.99 -13.89 -0.80
C LEU A 714 6.83 -13.44 0.67
N GLN A 715 5.63 -13.02 1.05
CA GLN A 715 5.30 -12.63 2.44
C GLN A 715 5.48 -13.78 3.43
N ALA A 716 5.06 -15.00 3.07
CA ALA A 716 5.22 -16.20 3.90
C ALA A 716 6.70 -16.54 4.15
N SER A 717 7.60 -16.03 3.32
CA SER A 717 9.06 -16.18 3.47
C SER A 717 9.71 -15.05 4.28
N GLY A 718 8.90 -14.15 4.87
CA GLY A 718 9.37 -13.04 5.69
C GLY A 718 9.85 -11.82 4.91
N LEU A 719 9.59 -11.76 3.60
CA LEU A 719 9.91 -10.60 2.77
C LEU A 719 8.79 -9.56 2.86
N VAL A 720 9.15 -8.30 2.91
CA VAL A 720 8.21 -7.17 2.84
C VAL A 720 8.03 -6.80 1.37
N VAL A 721 6.81 -6.92 0.88
CA VAL A 721 6.45 -6.83 -0.54
C VAL A 721 5.64 -5.58 -0.82
N ALA A 722 6.11 -4.75 -1.76
CA ALA A 722 5.30 -3.72 -2.39
C ALA A 722 4.77 -4.21 -3.75
N MET A 723 3.55 -3.81 -4.11
CA MET A 723 2.95 -4.12 -5.41
C MET A 723 2.36 -2.88 -6.05
N THR A 724 2.70 -2.65 -7.33
CA THR A 724 1.99 -1.65 -8.13
C THR A 724 1.13 -2.31 -9.19
N GLY A 725 -0.03 -1.70 -9.45
CA GLY A 725 -0.91 -2.06 -10.54
C GLY A 725 -1.79 -0.87 -10.93
N ASP A 726 -2.25 -0.84 -12.18
CA ASP A 726 -3.13 0.19 -12.72
C ASP A 726 -4.54 -0.33 -13.00
N GLY A 727 -4.70 -1.64 -13.05
CA GLY A 727 -5.91 -2.33 -13.49
C GLY A 727 -6.76 -2.90 -12.35
N ILE A 728 -8.03 -3.16 -12.71
CA ILE A 728 -8.98 -3.87 -11.83
C ILE A 728 -8.46 -5.27 -11.49
N ASN A 729 -7.77 -5.91 -12.43
CA ASN A 729 -7.22 -7.26 -12.29
C ASN A 729 -6.09 -7.34 -11.25
N ASP A 730 -5.42 -6.23 -10.98
CA ASP A 730 -4.32 -6.15 -10.01
C ASP A 730 -4.78 -5.81 -8.60
N SER A 731 -6.00 -5.28 -8.45
CA SER A 731 -6.55 -4.84 -7.18
C SER A 731 -6.43 -5.87 -6.05
N PRO A 732 -6.68 -7.19 -6.27
CA PRO A 732 -6.49 -8.20 -5.22
C PRO A 732 -5.02 -8.34 -4.78
N ALA A 733 -4.07 -8.28 -5.72
CA ALA A 733 -2.64 -8.38 -5.45
C ALA A 733 -2.11 -7.11 -4.77
N VAL A 734 -2.53 -5.92 -5.24
CA VAL A 734 -2.23 -4.62 -4.63
C VAL A 734 -2.73 -4.56 -3.19
N LYS A 735 -3.96 -5.04 -2.93
CA LYS A 735 -4.54 -5.09 -1.58
C LYS A 735 -3.85 -6.08 -0.63
N ALA A 736 -3.33 -7.18 -1.17
CA ALA A 736 -2.68 -8.23 -0.39
C ALA A 736 -1.22 -7.93 -0.08
N ALA A 737 -0.56 -7.06 -0.83
CA ALA A 737 0.80 -6.64 -0.59
C ALA A 737 0.92 -5.91 0.77
N ASP A 738 2.13 -5.86 1.35
CA ASP A 738 2.39 -5.09 2.57
C ASP A 738 2.25 -3.58 2.30
N VAL A 739 2.56 -3.14 1.08
CA VAL A 739 2.26 -1.80 0.56
C VAL A 739 1.72 -1.91 -0.86
N GLY A 740 0.45 -1.59 -1.02
CA GLY A 740 -0.17 -1.44 -2.33
C GLY A 740 -0.01 -0.02 -2.87
N ILE A 741 0.45 0.11 -4.13
CA ILE A 741 0.68 1.41 -4.77
C ILE A 741 -0.14 1.47 -6.07
N ALA A 742 -0.90 2.55 -6.26
CA ALA A 742 -1.67 2.79 -7.49
C ALA A 742 -1.20 4.03 -8.22
N MET A 743 -1.34 4.00 -9.57
CA MET A 743 -1.14 5.15 -10.43
C MET A 743 -2.31 6.14 -10.28
N GLY A 744 -2.02 7.45 -10.33
CA GLY A 744 -3.02 8.48 -10.07
C GLY A 744 -3.92 8.78 -11.26
N TRP A 745 -3.33 9.15 -12.39
CA TRP A 745 -4.09 9.57 -13.58
C TRP A 745 -4.49 8.40 -14.48
N SER A 746 -3.57 7.49 -14.74
CA SER A 746 -3.79 6.34 -15.63
C SER A 746 -4.38 5.12 -14.92
N GLY A 747 -4.33 5.06 -13.59
CA GLY A 747 -4.81 3.92 -12.81
C GLY A 747 -6.33 3.84 -12.73
N ALA A 748 -6.87 2.62 -12.83
CA ALA A 748 -8.29 2.38 -12.60
C ALA A 748 -8.69 2.80 -11.19
N GLU A 749 -9.92 3.30 -11.05
CA GLU A 749 -10.48 3.75 -9.78
C GLU A 749 -10.45 2.65 -8.72
N ALA A 750 -10.73 1.40 -9.12
CA ALA A 750 -10.65 0.23 -8.25
C ALA A 750 -9.25 0.01 -7.65
N ALA A 751 -8.20 0.18 -8.44
CA ALA A 751 -6.83 0.06 -7.95
C ALA A 751 -6.48 1.18 -6.97
N ARG A 752 -6.90 2.41 -7.28
CA ARG A 752 -6.70 3.58 -6.40
C ARG A 752 -7.43 3.43 -5.07
N GLU A 753 -8.63 2.85 -5.05
CA GLU A 753 -9.43 2.70 -3.83
C GLU A 753 -8.80 1.72 -2.82
N VAL A 754 -8.19 0.65 -3.32
CA VAL A 754 -7.60 -0.40 -2.46
C VAL A 754 -6.14 -0.13 -2.09
N ALA A 755 -5.46 0.77 -2.80
CA ALA A 755 -4.04 1.07 -2.59
C ALA A 755 -3.80 1.86 -1.30
N ASP A 756 -2.70 1.56 -0.63
CA ASP A 756 -2.21 2.29 0.56
C ASP A 756 -1.51 3.60 0.18
N VAL A 757 -0.91 3.63 -1.01
CA VAL A 757 -0.21 4.79 -1.58
C VAL A 757 -0.72 5.05 -3.00
N VAL A 758 -1.02 6.31 -3.32
CA VAL A 758 -1.43 6.74 -4.65
C VAL A 758 -0.45 7.78 -5.18
N LEU A 759 0.13 7.51 -6.34
CA LEU A 759 0.98 8.48 -7.03
C LEU A 759 0.08 9.50 -7.73
N GLN A 760 0.16 10.76 -7.36
CA GLN A 760 -0.69 11.82 -7.96
C GLN A 760 -0.30 12.18 -9.39
N THR A 761 0.85 11.73 -9.84
CA THR A 761 1.37 11.89 -11.20
C THR A 761 1.70 10.52 -11.78
N ASP A 762 1.76 10.41 -13.10
CA ASP A 762 2.18 9.18 -13.78
C ASP A 762 3.72 9.01 -13.83
N ASP A 763 4.47 9.81 -13.06
CA ASP A 763 5.91 9.68 -12.92
C ASP A 763 6.27 8.56 -11.92
N LEU A 764 6.80 7.47 -12.43
CA LEU A 764 7.23 6.34 -11.62
C LEU A 764 8.41 6.66 -10.68
N MET A 765 9.18 7.73 -10.93
CA MET A 765 10.25 8.15 -10.01
C MET A 765 9.68 8.61 -8.65
N ALA A 766 8.40 8.95 -8.58
CA ALA A 766 7.71 9.21 -7.31
C ALA A 766 7.74 8.01 -6.35
N ILE A 767 7.88 6.77 -6.86
CA ILE A 767 8.09 5.57 -6.04
C ILE A 767 9.43 5.65 -5.28
N ALA A 768 10.50 6.05 -5.96
CA ALA A 768 11.80 6.23 -5.31
C ALA A 768 11.74 7.32 -4.24
N VAL A 769 11.02 8.41 -4.51
CA VAL A 769 10.76 9.47 -3.53
C VAL A 769 9.97 8.93 -2.33
N ALA A 770 8.92 8.12 -2.56
CA ALA A 770 8.14 7.51 -1.50
C ALA A 770 9.00 6.64 -0.58
N ILE A 771 9.86 5.81 -1.15
CA ILE A 771 10.80 4.94 -0.40
C ILE A 771 11.82 5.77 0.38
N GLU A 772 12.41 6.79 -0.25
CA GLU A 772 13.36 7.69 0.41
C GLU A 772 12.74 8.38 1.62
N ARG A 773 11.50 8.91 1.47
CA ARG A 773 10.78 9.58 2.54
C ARG A 773 10.32 8.61 3.63
N GLY A 774 9.88 7.42 3.27
CA GLY A 774 9.59 6.35 4.23
C GLY A 774 10.81 6.02 5.09
N ARG A 775 11.98 5.80 4.47
CA ARG A 775 13.25 5.55 5.16
C ARG A 775 13.70 6.72 6.03
N ALA A 776 13.56 7.96 5.54
CA ALA A 776 13.87 9.16 6.30
C ALA A 776 12.97 9.29 7.54
N THR A 777 11.67 9.10 7.38
CA THR A 777 10.70 9.16 8.48
C THR A 777 11.01 8.11 9.54
N TYR A 778 11.26 6.86 9.15
CA TYR A 778 11.64 5.79 10.06
C TYR A 778 12.95 6.11 10.80
N THR A 779 13.95 6.63 10.09
CA THR A 779 15.23 7.05 10.66
C THR A 779 15.04 8.19 11.67
N ASN A 780 14.18 9.16 11.40
CA ASN A 780 13.88 10.27 12.30
C ASN A 780 13.18 9.81 13.58
N VAL A 781 12.21 8.88 13.47
CA VAL A 781 11.61 8.24 14.65
C VAL A 781 12.70 7.57 15.49
N ARG A 782 13.59 6.79 14.87
CA ARG A 782 14.69 6.12 15.57
C ARG A 782 15.65 7.10 16.25
N LYS A 783 15.97 8.24 15.62
CA LYS A 783 16.80 9.31 16.22
C LYS A 783 16.13 9.90 17.45
N ALA A 784 14.84 10.20 17.38
CA ALA A 784 14.07 10.72 18.49
C ALA A 784 13.97 9.70 19.65
N VAL A 785 13.73 8.43 19.32
CA VAL A 785 13.71 7.33 20.33
C VAL A 785 15.06 7.23 21.03
N ARG A 786 16.16 7.21 20.29
CA ARG A 786 17.52 7.17 20.86
C ARG A 786 17.79 8.36 21.76
N TYR A 787 17.36 9.54 21.36
CA TYR A 787 17.50 10.75 22.16
C TYR A 787 16.76 10.60 23.51
N LEU A 788 15.47 10.30 23.48
CA LEU A 788 14.64 10.16 24.68
C LEU A 788 15.13 9.06 25.63
N LEU A 789 15.60 7.95 25.07
CA LEU A 789 16.17 6.87 25.90
C LEU A 789 17.50 7.26 26.55
N GLY A 790 18.34 7.98 25.82
CA GLY A 790 19.63 8.46 26.31
C GLY A 790 19.47 9.47 27.43
N THR A 791 18.50 10.41 27.33
CA THR A 791 18.20 11.38 28.38
C THR A 791 17.70 10.70 29.64
N ASN A 792 16.69 9.83 29.55
CA ASN A 792 16.12 9.14 30.71
C ASN A 792 17.13 8.21 31.39
N LEU A 793 17.96 7.50 30.60
CA LEU A 793 19.01 6.66 31.18
C LEU A 793 20.04 7.47 31.93
N SER A 794 20.39 8.68 31.46
CA SER A 794 21.32 9.57 32.17
C SER A 794 20.73 10.07 33.48
N GLU A 795 19.42 10.37 33.57
CA GLU A 795 18.76 10.76 34.82
C GLU A 795 18.78 9.63 35.86
N ILE A 796 18.40 8.43 35.42
CA ILE A 796 18.47 7.23 36.29
C ILE A 796 19.89 7.04 36.82
N ALA A 797 20.90 7.17 35.95
CA ALA A 797 22.31 6.98 36.36
C ALA A 797 22.77 8.06 37.35
N VAL A 798 22.41 9.34 37.15
CA VAL A 798 22.72 10.44 38.07
C VAL A 798 22.11 10.21 39.43
N VAL A 799 20.82 9.92 39.50
CA VAL A 799 20.11 9.72 40.76
C VAL A 799 20.66 8.51 41.51
N LEU A 800 20.85 7.37 40.85
CA LEU A 800 21.36 6.15 41.44
C LEU A 800 22.81 6.34 41.95
N ALA A 801 23.69 6.94 41.14
CA ALA A 801 25.08 7.15 41.55
C ALA A 801 25.22 8.16 42.70
N ALA A 802 24.50 9.27 42.66
CA ALA A 802 24.53 10.29 43.72
C ALA A 802 23.96 9.74 45.04
N THR A 803 22.82 9.00 45.00
CA THR A 803 22.27 8.34 46.19
C THR A 803 23.25 7.31 46.77
N SER A 804 23.89 6.55 45.90
CA SER A 804 24.94 5.59 46.31
C SER A 804 26.19 6.27 46.93
N ALA A 805 26.50 7.49 46.48
CA ALA A 805 27.58 8.30 47.03
C ALA A 805 27.21 8.99 48.35
N GLY A 806 25.94 8.98 48.77
CA GLY A 806 25.53 9.56 50.04
C GLY A 806 24.67 10.82 49.92
N PHE A 807 24.22 11.15 48.71
CA PHE A 807 23.29 12.25 48.47
C PHE A 807 21.85 11.74 48.54
N SER A 808 21.09 12.21 49.51
CA SER A 808 19.69 11.79 49.64
C SER A 808 18.78 12.30 48.52
N ASP A 809 19.11 13.42 47.91
CA ASP A 809 18.19 14.13 47.00
C ASP A 809 18.95 14.97 45.94
N PRO A 810 19.64 14.32 45.00
CA PRO A 810 20.48 15.03 44.01
C PRO A 810 19.67 15.90 43.03
N LEU A 811 18.39 15.55 42.77
CA LEU A 811 17.44 16.27 41.95
C LEU A 811 16.07 16.25 42.63
N THR A 812 15.33 17.35 42.64
CA THR A 812 13.97 17.39 43.15
C THR A 812 12.97 16.82 42.13
N PRO A 813 11.78 16.34 42.58
CA PRO A 813 10.72 15.90 41.68
C PRO A 813 10.36 16.95 40.60
N ILE A 814 10.29 18.20 40.99
CA ILE A 814 9.95 19.33 40.13
C ILE A 814 11.08 19.56 39.11
N GLN A 815 12.34 19.41 39.49
CA GLN A 815 13.48 19.50 38.55
C GLN A 815 13.43 18.39 37.49
N LEU A 816 13.14 17.15 37.89
CA LEU A 816 13.00 16.02 36.97
C LEU A 816 11.83 16.23 35.99
N LEU A 817 10.69 16.69 36.47
CA LEU A 817 9.58 17.06 35.62
C LEU A 817 9.91 18.21 34.65
N TRP A 818 10.67 19.20 35.11
CA TRP A 818 11.16 20.30 34.30
C TRP A 818 12.10 19.81 33.20
N ILE A 819 12.98 18.87 33.53
CA ILE A 819 13.88 18.22 32.57
C ILE A 819 13.04 17.55 31.47
N ASN A 820 12.11 16.67 31.83
CA ASN A 820 11.28 15.96 30.87
C ASN A 820 10.49 16.91 29.96
N LEU A 821 9.97 18.02 30.52
CA LEU A 821 9.26 19.00 29.74
C LEU A 821 10.14 19.74 28.73
N ILE A 822 11.34 20.20 29.14
CA ILE A 822 12.21 21.06 28.35
C ILE A 822 13.12 20.24 27.44
N SER A 823 13.66 19.12 27.93
CA SER A 823 14.59 18.29 27.17
C SER A 823 13.89 17.31 26.25
N ASP A 824 12.81 16.68 26.67
CA ASP A 824 12.26 15.56 25.90
C ASP A 824 11.29 15.99 24.80
N VAL A 825 10.32 16.87 25.12
CA VAL A 825 9.23 17.16 24.18
C VAL A 825 9.69 17.97 22.98
N LEU A 826 10.26 19.16 23.20
CA LEU A 826 10.60 20.08 22.11
C LEU A 826 11.76 19.59 21.23
N PRO A 827 12.91 19.14 21.78
CA PRO A 827 14.00 18.63 20.95
C PRO A 827 13.66 17.29 20.27
N GLY A 828 12.87 16.42 20.95
CA GLY A 828 12.36 15.18 20.36
C GLY A 828 11.51 15.44 19.12
N LEU A 829 10.58 16.41 19.20
CA LEU A 829 9.81 16.88 18.03
C LEU A 829 10.71 17.55 17.01
N GLY A 830 11.74 18.29 17.43
CA GLY A 830 12.72 18.91 16.53
C GLY A 830 13.46 17.90 15.66
N LEU A 831 13.79 16.73 16.21
CA LEU A 831 14.40 15.61 15.49
C LEU A 831 13.45 14.95 14.47
N ALA A 832 12.12 15.05 14.67
CA ALA A 832 11.14 14.60 13.68
C ALA A 832 11.26 15.32 12.33
N PHE A 833 11.76 16.56 12.32
CA PHE A 833 11.97 17.38 11.12
C PHE A 833 13.37 17.24 10.51
N GLU A 834 14.16 16.25 10.94
CA GLU A 834 15.51 16.08 10.40
C GLU A 834 15.46 15.77 8.89
N PRO A 835 16.25 16.50 8.07
CA PRO A 835 16.34 16.23 6.64
C PRO A 835 16.83 14.80 6.37
N PRO A 836 16.44 14.20 5.22
CA PRO A 836 16.97 12.90 4.82
C PRO A 836 18.49 12.91 4.77
N GLU A 837 19.11 11.88 5.29
CA GLU A 837 20.54 11.69 5.18
C GLU A 837 20.92 11.38 3.72
N PRO A 838 22.03 11.94 3.20
CA PRO A 838 22.51 11.57 1.88
C PRO A 838 22.76 10.06 1.78
N GLY A 839 22.34 9.46 0.67
CA GLY A 839 22.61 8.04 0.40
C GLY A 839 21.62 7.05 1.05
N LEU A 840 20.45 7.47 1.57
CA LEU A 840 19.41 6.55 2.08
C LEU A 840 18.96 5.53 1.03
N LEU A 841 18.96 5.90 -0.25
CA LEU A 841 18.65 4.99 -1.37
C LEU A 841 19.83 4.11 -1.79
N HIS A 842 20.98 4.20 -1.12
CA HIS A 842 22.11 3.28 -1.33
C HIS A 842 22.31 2.30 -0.16
N GLN A 843 21.41 2.36 0.81
CA GLN A 843 21.41 1.43 1.95
C GLN A 843 20.37 0.32 1.70
N PRO A 844 20.65 -0.92 2.12
CA PRO A 844 19.67 -2.00 2.01
C PRO A 844 18.43 -1.72 2.88
N PRO A 845 17.27 -2.34 2.55
CA PRO A 845 16.09 -2.25 3.36
C PRO A 845 16.37 -2.69 4.79
N GLN A 846 15.75 -2.00 5.74
CA GLN A 846 15.86 -2.42 7.14
C GLN A 846 14.89 -3.59 7.36
N PRO A 847 15.35 -4.75 7.85
CA PRO A 847 14.46 -5.88 8.10
C PRO A 847 13.38 -5.48 9.11
N GLY A 848 12.11 -5.62 8.75
CA GLY A 848 10.99 -5.27 9.62
C GLY A 848 10.90 -6.11 10.91
N ALA A 849 11.57 -7.25 10.95
CA ALA A 849 11.69 -8.10 12.14
C ALA A 849 12.74 -7.62 13.15
N GLN A 850 13.64 -6.71 12.78
CA GLN A 850 14.58 -6.11 13.72
C GLN A 850 13.89 -4.93 14.40
N GLY A 851 13.76 -4.99 15.73
CA GLY A 851 13.17 -3.90 16.53
C GLY A 851 13.78 -2.53 16.23
N ILE A 852 13.09 -1.44 16.59
CA ILE A 852 13.55 -0.05 16.44
C ILE A 852 14.96 0.15 17.04
N LEU A 853 15.27 -0.58 18.10
CA LEU A 853 16.58 -0.59 18.75
C LEU A 853 17.29 -1.92 18.49
N ARG A 854 18.53 -1.85 18.04
CA ARG A 854 19.44 -2.99 17.89
C ARG A 854 20.30 -3.13 19.15
N GLY A 855 20.91 -4.29 19.35
CA GLY A 855 21.83 -4.49 20.48
C GLY A 855 22.97 -3.46 20.54
N ASP A 856 23.49 -3.07 19.38
CA ASP A 856 24.54 -2.02 19.27
C ASP A 856 24.02 -0.63 19.68
N ASP A 857 22.72 -0.35 19.42
CA ASP A 857 22.10 0.90 19.86
C ASP A 857 22.01 0.98 21.38
N LEU A 858 21.60 -0.12 22.03
CA LEU A 858 21.52 -0.18 23.49
C LEU A 858 22.89 0.03 24.16
N ARG A 859 23.94 -0.55 23.59
CA ARG A 859 25.33 -0.33 24.07
C ARG A 859 25.75 1.13 23.87
N SER A 860 25.48 1.69 22.70
CA SER A 860 25.77 3.11 22.40
C SER A 860 25.01 4.06 23.33
N LEU A 861 23.72 3.78 23.58
CA LEU A 861 22.90 4.54 24.53
C LEU A 861 23.42 4.48 25.95
N GLY A 862 23.86 3.30 26.40
CA GLY A 862 24.49 3.14 27.72
C GLY A 862 25.76 3.97 27.89
N VAL A 863 26.61 4.01 26.84
CA VAL A 863 27.84 4.82 26.85
C VAL A 863 27.48 6.30 26.82
N GLN A 864 26.62 6.73 25.91
CA GLN A 864 26.25 8.15 25.75
C GLN A 864 25.53 8.70 26.99
N GLY A 865 24.56 7.96 27.54
CA GLY A 865 23.87 8.33 28.76
C GLY A 865 24.81 8.34 29.98
N GLY A 866 25.75 7.37 30.06
CA GLY A 866 26.79 7.32 31.07
C GLY A 866 27.74 8.53 31.04
N VAL A 867 28.12 8.99 29.84
CA VAL A 867 28.97 10.20 29.67
C VAL A 867 28.21 11.46 30.12
N ILE A 868 26.90 11.56 29.79
CA ILE A 868 26.04 12.66 30.26
C ILE A 868 25.95 12.63 31.80
N ALA A 869 25.69 11.47 32.37
CA ALA A 869 25.59 11.31 33.82
C ALA A 869 26.92 11.68 34.53
N ALA A 870 28.07 11.27 33.97
CA ALA A 870 29.38 11.62 34.50
C ALA A 870 29.63 13.14 34.52
N GLY A 871 29.21 13.88 33.47
CA GLY A 871 29.27 15.35 33.43
C GLY A 871 28.43 15.97 34.57
N ALA A 872 27.19 15.56 34.74
CA ALA A 872 26.31 16.04 35.81
C ALA A 872 26.83 15.68 37.22
N LEU A 873 27.39 14.48 37.39
CA LEU A 873 27.98 14.04 38.66
C LEU A 873 29.27 14.83 38.95
N ALA A 874 30.06 15.23 37.95
CA ALA A 874 31.22 16.09 38.14
C ALA A 874 30.79 17.48 38.64
N ALA A 875 29.72 18.08 38.08
CA ALA A 875 29.15 19.32 38.60
C ALA A 875 28.62 19.16 40.02
N CYS A 876 27.99 18.04 40.34
CA CYS A 876 27.53 17.66 41.66
C CYS A 876 28.69 17.60 42.64
N GLY A 877 29.76 16.83 42.33
CA GLY A 877 30.93 16.69 43.15
C GLY A 877 31.64 17.99 43.47
N TYR A 878 31.80 18.88 42.45
CA TYR A 878 32.37 20.24 42.63
C TYR A 878 31.48 21.06 43.57
N GLY A 879 30.12 21.04 43.36
CA GLY A 879 29.19 21.78 44.21
C GLY A 879 29.27 21.34 45.66
N VAL A 880 29.35 20.02 45.89
CA VAL A 880 29.48 19.45 47.23
C VAL A 880 30.80 19.78 47.91
N LEU A 881 31.92 19.71 47.20
CA LEU A 881 33.22 20.10 47.71
C LEU A 881 33.24 21.57 48.16
N ARG A 882 32.49 22.42 47.48
CA ARG A 882 32.47 23.86 47.73
C ARG A 882 31.43 24.30 48.76
N TYR A 883 30.25 23.74 48.73
CA TYR A 883 29.06 24.17 49.50
C TYR A 883 28.51 23.11 50.45
N GLY A 884 29.07 21.88 50.40
CA GLY A 884 28.46 20.75 51.09
C GLY A 884 27.22 20.25 50.35
N VAL A 885 26.40 19.47 51.06
CA VAL A 885 25.08 19.02 50.55
C VAL A 885 24.11 20.19 50.66
N SER A 886 23.99 20.95 49.55
CA SER A 886 23.28 22.24 49.54
C SER A 886 22.42 22.41 48.31
N PRO A 887 21.47 23.37 48.30
CA PRO A 887 20.70 23.73 47.09
C PRO A 887 21.58 24.18 45.91
N GLU A 888 22.75 24.81 46.17
CA GLU A 888 23.70 25.22 45.13
C GLU A 888 24.26 24.03 44.38
N ALA A 889 24.74 22.99 45.11
CA ALA A 889 25.26 21.77 44.53
C ALA A 889 24.18 21.05 43.66
N ARG A 890 22.93 21.02 44.13
CA ARG A 890 21.79 20.48 43.41
C ARG A 890 21.53 21.30 42.13
N THR A 891 21.55 22.62 42.21
CA THR A 891 21.34 23.52 41.06
C THR A 891 22.40 23.34 39.99
N MET A 892 23.64 23.13 40.37
CA MET A 892 24.74 22.82 39.46
C MET A 892 24.54 21.49 38.74
N THR A 893 24.13 20.45 39.47
CA THR A 893 23.79 19.14 38.92
C THR A 893 22.67 19.24 37.90
N PHE A 894 21.57 19.90 38.29
CA PHE A 894 20.41 20.15 37.47
C PHE A 894 20.76 20.89 36.18
N GLY A 895 21.47 22.04 36.30
CA GLY A 895 21.82 22.84 35.13
C GLY A 895 22.78 22.13 34.16
N SER A 896 23.81 21.44 34.69
CA SER A 896 24.75 20.64 33.91
C SER A 896 24.06 19.51 33.14
N LEU A 897 23.13 18.78 33.82
CA LEU A 897 22.37 17.71 33.20
C LEU A 897 21.49 18.22 32.02
N VAL A 898 20.71 19.30 32.24
CA VAL A 898 19.88 19.88 31.20
C VAL A 898 20.69 20.34 29.98
N ILE A 899 21.81 21.00 30.20
CA ILE A 899 22.68 21.46 29.11
C ILE A 899 23.22 20.27 28.33
N ALA A 900 23.68 19.22 29.00
CA ALA A 900 24.22 18.03 28.37
C ALA A 900 23.13 17.29 27.54
N GLN A 901 21.90 17.18 28.07
CA GLN A 901 20.77 16.56 27.38
C GLN A 901 20.31 17.35 26.15
N LEU A 902 20.19 18.68 26.27
CA LEU A 902 19.82 19.53 25.12
C LEU A 902 20.87 19.43 23.99
N LEU A 903 22.17 19.42 24.34
CA LEU A 903 23.23 19.23 23.37
C LEU A 903 23.28 17.82 22.79
N HIS A 904 22.83 16.80 23.56
CA HIS A 904 22.72 15.43 23.08
C HIS A 904 21.77 15.29 21.90
N ALA A 905 20.76 16.17 21.76
CA ALA A 905 19.90 16.21 20.57
C ALA A 905 20.71 16.45 19.30
N LEU A 906 21.81 17.25 19.37
CA LEU A 906 22.72 17.46 18.25
C LEU A 906 23.53 16.19 17.94
N THR A 907 23.94 15.43 18.97
CA THR A 907 24.63 14.14 18.80
C THR A 907 23.73 13.12 18.10
N CYS A 908 22.43 13.11 18.39
CA CYS A 908 21.46 12.18 17.82
C CYS A 908 21.08 12.48 16.36
N ARG A 909 21.48 13.64 15.78
CA ARG A 909 21.19 13.97 14.38
C ARG A 909 21.82 12.98 13.39
N SER A 910 23.00 12.50 13.66
CA SER A 910 23.67 11.46 12.86
C SER A 910 24.43 10.48 13.74
N SER A 911 24.39 9.21 13.37
CA SER A 911 25.16 8.15 14.06
C SER A 911 26.59 8.00 13.52
N THR A 912 26.89 8.53 12.33
CA THR A 912 28.13 8.28 11.60
C THR A 912 28.91 9.53 11.25
N GLN A 913 28.26 10.69 11.20
CA GLN A 913 28.92 11.96 10.87
C GLN A 913 29.10 12.82 12.12
N ALA A 914 30.33 13.16 12.44
CA ALA A 914 30.66 14.16 13.45
C ALA A 914 30.68 15.55 12.79
N GLY A 915 30.09 16.54 13.47
CA GLY A 915 30.18 17.94 13.08
C GLY A 915 29.12 18.46 12.08
N PRO A 916 29.35 19.65 11.46
CA PRO A 916 28.35 20.41 10.70
C PRO A 916 28.00 19.85 9.29
N GLY A 917 28.43 18.62 8.97
CA GLY A 917 28.20 18.00 7.65
C GLY A 917 26.73 17.61 7.34
N THR A 918 25.83 17.74 8.32
CA THR A 918 24.39 17.48 8.11
C THR A 918 23.66 18.76 7.69
N ALA A 919 22.67 18.61 6.79
CA ALA A 919 21.83 19.74 6.37
C ALA A 919 21.21 20.46 7.57
N PRO A 920 21.05 21.79 7.55
CA PRO A 920 20.55 22.53 8.70
C PRO A 920 19.08 22.19 9.02
N ASN A 921 18.83 21.78 10.27
CA ASN A 921 17.49 21.59 10.81
C ASN A 921 17.08 22.82 11.62
N ARG A 922 16.32 23.73 10.98
CA ARG A 922 15.87 24.99 11.60
C ARG A 922 14.92 24.73 12.76
N GLN A 923 14.05 23.72 12.67
CA GLN A 923 13.07 23.38 13.69
C GLN A 923 13.75 22.89 14.96
N LEU A 924 14.75 22.02 14.84
CA LEU A 924 15.57 21.60 15.97
C LEU A 924 16.33 22.80 16.58
N GLY A 925 16.90 23.68 15.76
CA GLY A 925 17.53 24.90 16.22
C GLY A 925 16.60 25.80 17.03
N TRP A 926 15.37 26.00 16.59
CA TRP A 926 14.34 26.73 17.34
C TRP A 926 13.94 26.00 18.63
N ALA A 927 13.74 24.68 18.59
CA ALA A 927 13.39 23.89 19.76
C ALA A 927 14.49 24.01 20.84
N LEU A 928 15.74 23.83 20.45
CA LEU A 928 16.89 23.99 21.38
C LEU A 928 16.99 25.43 21.90
N GLY A 929 16.81 26.43 21.04
CA GLY A 929 16.86 27.84 21.46
C GLY A 929 15.80 28.17 22.50
N VAL A 930 14.56 27.74 22.30
CA VAL A 930 13.46 27.91 23.28
C VAL A 930 13.75 27.16 24.57
N SER A 931 14.23 25.91 24.49
CA SER A 931 14.58 25.10 25.67
C SER A 931 15.73 25.73 26.46
N PHE A 932 16.79 26.22 25.81
CA PHE A 932 17.88 26.92 26.48
C PHE A 932 17.39 28.23 27.12
N ALA A 933 16.56 29.02 26.43
CA ALA A 933 15.99 30.23 26.97
C ALA A 933 15.13 29.96 28.22
N ALA A 934 14.31 28.90 28.20
CA ALA A 934 13.51 28.45 29.34
C ALA A 934 14.41 28.01 30.51
N GLN A 935 15.50 27.29 30.25
CA GLN A 935 16.46 26.87 31.27
C GLN A 935 17.19 28.08 31.92
N ILE A 936 17.59 29.03 31.09
CA ILE A 936 18.17 30.28 31.59
C ILE A 936 17.18 31.04 32.47
N ALA A 937 15.92 31.14 32.02
CA ALA A 937 14.86 31.77 32.79
C ALA A 937 14.62 31.05 34.13
N ALA A 938 14.70 29.69 34.14
CA ALA A 938 14.58 28.87 35.36
C ALA A 938 15.66 29.20 36.41
N LEU A 939 16.84 29.59 35.99
CA LEU A 939 17.93 29.95 36.89
C LEU A 939 17.94 31.44 37.28
N LEU A 940 17.49 32.34 36.40
CA LEU A 940 17.59 33.81 36.60
C LEU A 940 16.32 34.42 37.18
N VAL A 941 15.11 33.93 36.82
CA VAL A 941 13.84 34.53 37.28
C VAL A 941 13.53 34.06 38.70
N PRO A 942 13.50 34.95 39.73
CA PRO A 942 13.40 34.54 41.11
C PRO A 942 12.17 33.68 41.45
N GLY A 943 11.01 33.96 40.82
CA GLY A 943 9.80 33.18 41.02
C GLY A 943 9.92 31.74 40.54
N LEU A 944 10.44 31.54 39.31
CA LEU A 944 10.64 30.24 38.70
C LEU A 944 11.79 29.46 39.37
N ARG A 945 12.87 30.15 39.72
CA ARG A 945 13.99 29.59 40.43
C ARG A 945 13.55 29.02 41.80
N ASN A 946 12.77 29.78 42.57
CA ASN A 946 12.27 29.33 43.86
C ASN A 946 11.29 28.15 43.71
N LEU A 947 10.46 28.16 42.68
CA LEU A 947 9.54 27.05 42.36
C LEU A 947 10.31 25.74 42.09
N LEU A 948 11.41 25.83 41.35
CA LEU A 948 12.29 24.69 41.08
C LEU A 948 13.23 24.30 42.23
N GLY A 949 13.21 25.04 43.35
CA GLY A 949 14.13 24.85 44.44
C GLY A 949 15.62 25.04 44.07
N ALA A 950 15.86 25.91 43.11
CA ALA A 950 17.20 26.23 42.64
C ALA A 950 17.79 27.44 43.40
N ALA A 951 19.07 27.41 43.64
CA ALA A 951 19.84 28.48 44.32
C ALA A 951 20.55 29.41 43.31
N PRO A 952 20.80 30.66 43.64
CA PRO A 952 21.62 31.52 42.80
C PRO A 952 23.09 31.03 42.78
N LEU A 953 23.67 31.01 41.58
CA LEU A 953 25.05 30.53 41.36
C LEU A 953 25.98 31.69 41.11
N GLY A 954 27.25 31.61 41.57
CA GLY A 954 28.29 32.52 41.22
C GLY A 954 28.81 32.33 39.78
N PRO A 955 29.56 33.30 39.25
CA PRO A 955 30.10 33.22 37.88
C PRO A 955 31.00 32.00 37.63
N LEU A 956 31.79 31.61 38.62
CA LEU A 956 32.64 30.41 38.53
C LEU A 956 31.79 29.10 38.54
N ASP A 957 30.74 29.06 39.33
CA ASP A 957 29.82 27.91 39.40
C ASP A 957 29.09 27.76 38.09
N CYS A 958 28.66 28.89 37.47
CA CYS A 958 28.07 28.88 36.16
C CYS A 958 29.06 28.38 35.09
N ALA A 959 30.33 28.78 35.16
CA ALA A 959 31.35 28.30 34.23
C ALA A 959 31.62 26.81 34.37
N VAL A 960 31.69 26.30 35.62
CA VAL A 960 31.82 24.84 35.87
C VAL A 960 30.59 24.10 35.37
N MET A 961 29.41 24.58 35.68
CA MET A 961 28.12 23.99 35.19
C MET A 961 28.05 23.91 33.69
N LEU A 962 28.43 25.00 32.97
CA LEU A 962 28.50 25.03 31.51
C LEU A 962 29.58 24.08 30.99
N GLY A 963 30.77 24.07 31.54
CA GLY A 963 31.85 23.20 31.13
C GLY A 963 31.50 21.71 31.24
N THR A 964 30.96 21.31 32.39
CA THR A 964 30.53 19.93 32.65
C THR A 964 29.30 19.53 31.86
N GLY A 965 28.45 20.47 31.45
CA GLY A 965 27.32 20.26 30.59
C GLY A 965 27.68 20.14 29.10
N VAL A 966 28.70 20.88 28.63
CA VAL A 966 29.15 20.85 27.22
C VAL A 966 30.09 19.68 26.95
N LEU A 967 30.93 19.31 27.91
CA LEU A 967 31.95 18.24 27.79
C LEU A 967 31.36 16.91 27.30
N PRO A 968 30.19 16.43 27.81
CA PRO A 968 29.54 15.21 27.33
C PRO A 968 29.22 15.25 25.83
N TYR A 969 28.84 16.40 25.31
CA TYR A 969 28.59 16.55 23.86
C TYR A 969 29.90 16.34 23.08
N LEU A 970 30.98 17.00 23.45
CA LEU A 970 32.25 16.87 22.76
C LEU A 970 32.79 15.43 22.81
N VAL A 971 32.67 14.77 23.94
CA VAL A 971 33.09 13.37 24.14
C VAL A 971 32.23 12.44 23.27
N ASN A 972 30.92 12.59 23.30
CA ASN A 972 30.01 11.76 22.49
C ASN A 972 30.20 11.97 21.00
N GLU A 973 30.52 13.19 20.54
CA GLU A 973 30.87 13.43 19.15
C GLU A 973 32.22 12.80 18.77
N ALA A 974 33.21 12.83 19.67
CA ALA A 974 34.51 12.22 19.43
C ALA A 974 34.46 10.67 19.42
N LEU A 975 33.50 10.08 20.13
CA LEU A 975 33.28 8.61 20.18
C LEU A 975 32.52 8.10 18.95
N LYS A 976 31.99 8.96 18.09
CA LYS A 976 31.35 8.51 16.82
C LYS A 976 32.39 7.83 15.93
N PRO A 977 32.07 6.69 15.32
CA PRO A 977 32.93 6.10 14.30
C PRO A 977 33.13 7.12 13.16
N GLY A 978 34.38 7.46 12.84
CA GLY A 978 34.69 8.34 11.72
C GLY A 978 34.12 7.80 10.42
N PRO A 979 34.01 8.64 9.37
CA PRO A 979 33.56 8.19 8.06
C PRO A 979 34.50 7.07 7.58
N THR A 980 34.07 5.83 7.72
CA THR A 980 34.76 4.69 7.14
C THR A 980 34.65 4.82 5.63
N GLY A 981 35.69 5.34 5.01
CA GLY A 981 35.86 5.41 3.57
C GLY A 981 36.07 4.02 2.93
N GLN A 982 35.15 3.12 3.13
CA GLN A 982 35.06 1.91 2.32
C GLN A 982 33.91 2.10 1.33
N PRO A 983 34.18 2.05 0.02
CA PRO A 983 33.12 1.82 -0.94
C PRO A 983 32.46 0.50 -0.54
N HIS A 984 31.18 0.53 -0.23
CA HIS A 984 30.42 -0.67 0.07
C HIS A 984 30.67 -1.69 -1.07
N LYS A 985 31.40 -2.76 -0.75
CA LYS A 985 31.34 -4.00 -1.54
C LYS A 985 29.86 -4.31 -1.72
N SER A 986 29.49 -4.57 -2.96
CA SER A 986 28.17 -5.09 -3.34
C SER A 986 27.60 -5.92 -2.20
N ALA A 987 26.39 -5.55 -1.75
CA ALA A 987 25.72 -6.23 -0.66
C ALA A 987 25.82 -7.74 -0.86
N PRO A 988 26.18 -8.52 0.20
CA PRO A 988 26.14 -9.95 0.09
C PRO A 988 24.71 -10.36 -0.28
N PRO A 989 24.53 -11.39 -1.12
CA PRO A 989 23.20 -11.93 -1.37
C PRO A 989 22.55 -12.21 -0.03
N LEU A 990 21.25 -11.90 0.06
CA LEU A 990 20.44 -12.13 1.27
C LEU A 990 20.82 -13.46 1.91
N PRO A 991 21.03 -13.54 3.23
CA PRO A 991 21.55 -14.73 3.86
C PRO A 991 20.68 -15.93 3.51
N CYS A 992 21.29 -16.92 2.85
CA CYS A 992 20.68 -18.23 2.70
C CYS A 992 20.27 -18.67 4.10
N VAL A 993 18.99 -18.93 4.32
CA VAL A 993 18.48 -19.57 5.53
C VAL A 993 19.24 -20.89 5.66
N GLY A 994 20.17 -20.93 6.62
CA GLY A 994 21.11 -22.00 6.80
C GLY A 994 20.41 -23.35 6.89
N SER A 995 20.92 -24.29 6.11
CA SER A 995 20.69 -25.71 6.27
C SER A 995 21.11 -26.12 7.68
N MET A 996 20.16 -26.21 8.61
CA MET A 996 20.33 -27.10 9.74
C MET A 996 20.13 -28.52 9.23
N ALA A 997 21.23 -29.10 8.82
CA ALA A 997 21.33 -30.55 8.64
C ALA A 997 21.16 -31.20 10.01
N THR A 998 19.95 -31.63 10.33
CA THR A 998 19.72 -32.62 11.35
C THR A 998 20.16 -33.97 10.80
N GLY A 999 21.34 -34.42 11.24
CA GLY A 999 21.78 -35.79 11.03
C GLY A 999 20.82 -36.75 11.72
N PHE A 1000 20.12 -37.54 10.92
CA PHE A 1000 19.65 -38.86 11.32
C PHE A 1000 20.21 -39.83 10.28
N ARG A 1001 21.12 -40.67 10.69
CA ARG A 1001 21.53 -41.91 10.04
C ARG A 1001 20.73 -43.08 10.61
N PRO A 1002 20.65 -44.22 9.90
CA PRO A 1002 19.46 -44.98 9.58
C PRO A 1002 18.83 -45.75 10.72
#